data_64b3eef5d4f8704a26b1b193bcc34ba3
#
_entry.id   64b3eef5d4f8704a26b1b193bcc34ba3
#
_cell.length_a   1.000
_cell.length_b   1.000
_cell.length_c   1.000
_cell.angle_alpha   90.00
_cell.angle_beta   90.00
_cell.angle_gamma   90.00
#
_symmetry.space_group_name_H-M   'P 1'
#
loop_
_entity.id
_entity.type
_entity.pdbx_description
1 polymer ?
#
loop_
_entity_poly.entity_id
_entity_poly.type
_entity_poly.pdbx_seq_one_letter_code
_entity_poly.pdbx_strand_id
1 'polypeptide(L)'
;MTDPAIISERRDDSGLIALASLLAMHRIAVDPDQLRHSLGHFLAVTSQDLLRLAKAQKDVRARGIRTGFAKLARMPLPALANGPRGWFILGRVDGEEALIQLTAPVGDQPGLPVRKVTRAELEAMWSGELVLITTRESLAVSGRRFDFTWFIPQLVKYRRLIGEVLLITFGINLLGLAAPLFFQNVVDKVLVHDTLDTLTVLAVGYVAVSLWETAFGWLRTRLYSETSQKIDVELGARLFRHLMGLPIAYFEGRRVGDIAMRVRQLETIREFLTNASLTVLVDPLFTVIFLVVMWLYSTKLFVISLLTLPAYVLVAMFVTRPLQARIEEKFERGAANNALLVESISGINTVKAAAVEPQWQERWERQLAGYSDSSQRVINLGNSGSQLIQLVSKLNLAAILYFGARAVIDHQMTVGGLVAFNMFAQRVSGPVIRMAQLWQDFQQVRIAIARLGDVLNQPTEPGAGSRTALPAITGTVAFDHVRFRYGLEGPWTLDDVTLHIPAGTSLGIVGSSGSGKSTLTKLLQRLYVVQGGRITIDGVDIAQIDPAWLRRQIGVVLQENLLFNRSIRDNIALANPAMPLEQVVAAAQLSGAHEFIVRLPAGYDTQVEERGTNLSGGQRQRLAIARALVTGPRILILDEATSALDAESEEIIQANLKAMTQGRTVVIIAHRLSAVRQCDRIIALEQGRIVERGTHDELLRAGGRYADLYRRQTGLSAGAA
;
A
#
# COMPACT_ATOMS: atom_id res chain seq x y z
N MET A 1 -29.87 -11.63 58.39
CA MET A 1 -28.85 -10.69 58.84
C MET A 1 -27.59 -11.03 58.15
N THR A 2 -27.37 -10.44 57.00
CA THR A 2 -26.12 -10.56 56.18
C THR A 2 -25.21 -9.44 56.59
N ASP A 3 -24.01 -9.80 57.03
CA ASP A 3 -22.97 -8.95 57.57
C ASP A 3 -22.55 -7.87 56.56
N PRO A 4 -22.65 -6.56 56.93
CA PRO A 4 -22.27 -5.48 56.03
C PRO A 4 -20.74 -5.35 55.76
N ALA A 5 -19.93 -6.18 56.41
CA ALA A 5 -18.47 -6.19 56.24
C ALA A 5 -17.98 -6.88 54.93
N ILE A 6 -18.83 -7.62 54.23
CA ILE A 6 -18.47 -8.36 52.96
C ILE A 6 -18.67 -7.48 51.73
N ILE A 7 -19.25 -6.28 51.82
CA ILE A 7 -19.54 -5.41 50.65
C ILE A 7 -18.41 -4.39 50.36
N SER A 8 -17.29 -4.36 51.12
CA SER A 8 -16.25 -3.33 50.97
C SER A 8 -14.96 -3.78 50.33
N GLU A 9 -14.80 -5.03 49.87
CA GLU A 9 -13.76 -5.39 48.93
C GLU A 9 -14.20 -4.92 47.54
N ARG A 10 -13.94 -3.64 47.23
CA ARG A 10 -14.11 -3.09 45.87
C ARG A 10 -13.32 -3.97 44.91
N ARG A 11 -14.03 -4.59 43.98
CA ARG A 11 -13.47 -5.31 42.87
C ARG A 11 -12.40 -4.44 42.20
N ASP A 12 -11.14 -4.83 42.30
CA ASP A 12 -10.05 -4.16 41.56
C ASP A 12 -10.05 -4.63 40.12
N ASP A 13 -10.88 -4.02 39.27
CA ASP A 13 -10.96 -4.27 37.84
C ASP A 13 -9.94 -3.45 37.03
N SER A 14 -9.06 -2.69 37.69
CA SER A 14 -8.07 -1.83 37.06
C SER A 14 -7.20 -2.60 36.04
N GLY A 15 -6.82 -3.82 36.34
CA GLY A 15 -6.05 -4.69 35.45
C GLY A 15 -6.78 -5.08 34.17
N LEU A 16 -8.09 -5.35 34.26
CA LEU A 16 -8.91 -5.72 33.10
C LEU A 16 -9.17 -4.50 32.21
N ILE A 17 -9.46 -3.34 32.81
CA ILE A 17 -9.64 -2.08 32.09
C ILE A 17 -8.34 -1.68 31.39
N ALA A 18 -7.20 -1.80 32.09
CA ALA A 18 -5.89 -1.54 31.51
C ALA A 18 -5.59 -2.50 30.35
N LEU A 19 -5.88 -3.80 30.51
CA LEU A 19 -5.68 -4.79 29.47
C LEU A 19 -6.57 -4.53 28.25
N ALA A 20 -7.86 -4.26 28.46
CA ALA A 20 -8.79 -3.94 27.38
C ALA A 20 -8.36 -2.67 26.64
N SER A 21 -7.95 -1.63 27.37
CA SER A 21 -7.45 -0.38 26.77
C SER A 21 -6.15 -0.59 25.99
N LEU A 22 -5.21 -1.39 26.52
CA LEU A 22 -3.97 -1.71 25.81
C LEU A 22 -4.21 -2.58 24.57
N LEU A 23 -5.12 -3.57 24.65
CA LEU A 23 -5.53 -4.36 23.51
C LEU A 23 -6.24 -3.51 22.45
N ALA A 24 -7.05 -2.54 22.85
CA ALA A 24 -7.67 -1.57 21.95
C ALA A 24 -6.64 -0.71 21.20
N MET A 25 -5.54 -0.29 21.87
CA MET A 25 -4.40 0.36 21.21
C MET A 25 -3.74 -0.54 20.16
N HIS A 26 -3.78 -1.86 20.35
CA HIS A 26 -3.36 -2.88 19.39
C HIS A 26 -4.47 -3.31 18.44
N ARG A 27 -5.60 -2.57 18.38
CA ARG A 27 -6.77 -2.82 17.52
C ARG A 27 -7.52 -4.13 17.80
N ILE A 28 -7.41 -4.62 19.02
CA ILE A 28 -8.16 -5.78 19.51
C ILE A 28 -9.20 -5.25 20.50
N ALA A 29 -10.46 -5.19 20.07
CA ALA A 29 -11.55 -4.79 20.96
C ALA A 29 -11.93 -5.97 21.85
N VAL A 30 -11.86 -5.76 23.16
CA VAL A 30 -12.26 -6.73 24.18
C VAL A 30 -13.01 -5.98 25.27
N ASP A 31 -14.12 -6.53 25.67
CA ASP A 31 -14.92 -6.00 26.78
C ASP A 31 -14.30 -6.42 28.13
N PRO A 32 -14.05 -5.50 29.09
CA PRO A 32 -13.60 -5.82 30.41
C PRO A 32 -14.48 -6.83 31.16
N ASP A 33 -15.82 -6.76 31.00
CA ASP A 33 -16.76 -7.69 31.61
C ASP A 33 -16.63 -9.12 31.03
N GLN A 34 -16.37 -9.22 29.74
CA GLN A 34 -16.08 -10.50 29.07
C GLN A 34 -14.75 -11.09 29.54
N LEU A 35 -13.73 -10.25 29.75
CA LEU A 35 -12.46 -10.68 30.34
C LEU A 35 -12.67 -11.20 31.77
N ARG A 36 -13.49 -10.52 32.56
CA ARG A 36 -13.86 -10.93 33.94
C ARG A 36 -14.55 -12.28 33.93
N HIS A 37 -15.51 -12.48 33.07
CA HIS A 37 -16.19 -13.77 32.91
C HIS A 37 -15.21 -14.90 32.56
N SER A 38 -14.24 -14.62 31.70
CA SER A 38 -13.23 -15.59 31.26
C SER A 38 -12.22 -15.98 32.34
N LEU A 39 -12.07 -15.17 33.41
CA LEU A 39 -11.21 -15.48 34.55
C LEU A 39 -11.78 -16.61 35.42
N GLY A 40 -13.09 -16.70 35.55
CA GLY A 40 -13.78 -17.69 36.38
C GLY A 40 -13.68 -17.45 37.88
N HIS A 41 -13.11 -16.32 38.33
CA HIS A 41 -13.05 -15.89 39.73
C HIS A 41 -13.24 -14.39 39.89
N PHE A 42 -13.59 -13.94 41.11
CA PHE A 42 -13.84 -12.53 41.44
C PHE A 42 -12.74 -11.87 42.29
N LEU A 43 -11.58 -12.53 42.43
CA LEU A 43 -10.44 -12.01 43.16
C LEU A 43 -9.72 -10.88 42.41
N ALA A 44 -8.83 -10.16 43.09
CA ALA A 44 -7.97 -9.16 42.45
C ALA A 44 -7.15 -9.75 41.31
N VAL A 45 -7.04 -9.01 40.21
CA VAL A 45 -6.42 -9.47 38.96
C VAL A 45 -4.90 -9.46 39.10
N THR A 46 -4.27 -10.63 38.97
CA THR A 46 -2.82 -10.80 39.03
C THR A 46 -2.16 -10.62 37.66
N SER A 47 -0.83 -10.43 37.66
CA SER A 47 -0.06 -10.41 36.39
C SER A 47 -0.17 -11.71 35.60
N GLN A 48 -0.32 -12.86 36.29
CA GLN A 48 -0.52 -14.17 35.63
C GLN A 48 -1.88 -14.23 34.94
N ASP A 49 -2.93 -13.68 35.54
CA ASP A 49 -4.25 -13.60 34.93
C ASP A 49 -4.24 -12.73 33.67
N LEU A 50 -3.60 -11.57 33.73
CA LEU A 50 -3.45 -10.68 32.57
C LEU A 50 -2.66 -11.34 31.46
N LEU A 51 -1.61 -12.07 31.77
CA LEU A 51 -0.83 -12.84 30.81
C LEU A 51 -1.65 -13.96 30.17
N ARG A 52 -2.46 -14.68 30.97
CA ARG A 52 -3.36 -15.75 30.48
C ARG A 52 -4.42 -15.18 29.53
N LEU A 53 -5.10 -14.10 29.94
CA LEU A 53 -6.13 -13.44 29.13
C LEU A 53 -5.56 -12.84 27.86
N ALA A 54 -4.40 -12.18 27.92
CA ALA A 54 -3.74 -11.64 26.75
C ALA A 54 -3.31 -12.72 25.75
N LYS A 55 -2.76 -13.84 26.24
CA LYS A 55 -2.35 -14.98 25.40
C LYS A 55 -3.54 -15.75 24.78
N ALA A 56 -4.73 -15.68 25.40
CA ALA A 56 -5.93 -16.26 24.85
C ALA A 56 -6.47 -15.49 23.62
N GLN A 57 -6.04 -14.25 23.44
CA GLN A 57 -6.39 -13.46 22.25
C GLN A 57 -5.56 -13.89 21.04
N LYS A 58 -6.22 -14.01 19.89
CA LYS A 58 -5.57 -14.42 18.63
C LYS A 58 -4.49 -13.41 18.22
N ASP A 59 -3.32 -13.93 17.85
CA ASP A 59 -2.15 -13.16 17.39
C ASP A 59 -1.49 -12.24 18.43
N VAL A 60 -1.80 -12.42 19.73
CA VAL A 60 -1.20 -11.69 20.84
C VAL A 60 -0.09 -12.51 21.48
N ARG A 61 1.06 -11.88 21.72
CA ARG A 61 2.13 -12.40 22.58
C ARG A 61 2.25 -11.50 23.81
N ALA A 62 2.19 -12.09 24.96
CA ALA A 62 2.34 -11.41 26.23
C ALA A 62 3.49 -11.99 27.05
N ARG A 63 4.27 -11.12 27.69
CA ARG A 63 5.38 -11.51 28.57
C ARG A 63 5.41 -10.59 29.81
N GLY A 64 5.43 -11.20 30.98
CA GLY A 64 5.68 -10.50 32.25
C GLY A 64 7.18 -10.32 32.47
N ILE A 65 7.59 -9.16 32.90
CA ILE A 65 8.97 -8.83 33.28
C ILE A 65 9.00 -7.97 34.52
N ARG A 66 10.09 -8.06 35.29
CA ARG A 66 10.40 -7.14 36.39
C ARG A 66 11.65 -6.36 36.02
N THR A 67 11.57 -5.02 36.08
CA THR A 67 12.64 -4.16 35.61
C THR A 67 12.68 -2.84 36.38
N GLY A 68 13.79 -2.10 36.30
CA GLY A 68 13.92 -0.76 36.85
C GLY A 68 13.80 0.33 35.79
N PHE A 69 13.63 1.60 36.25
CA PHE A 69 13.39 2.76 35.39
C PHE A 69 14.44 2.90 34.25
N ALA A 70 15.73 2.71 34.55
CA ALA A 70 16.81 2.89 33.56
C ALA A 70 16.70 2.01 32.31
N LYS A 71 15.93 0.89 32.37
CA LYS A 71 15.73 -0.02 31.24
C LYS A 71 14.44 0.26 30.46
N LEU A 72 13.52 1.11 30.98
CA LEU A 72 12.22 1.37 30.37
C LEU A 72 12.32 1.99 28.99
N ALA A 73 13.27 2.91 28.77
CA ALA A 73 13.47 3.56 27.47
C ALA A 73 13.84 2.59 26.33
N ARG A 74 14.29 1.37 26.67
CA ARG A 74 14.65 0.30 25.70
C ARG A 74 13.58 -0.79 25.56
N MET A 75 12.46 -0.66 26.30
CA MET A 75 11.38 -1.63 26.29
C MET A 75 10.33 -1.28 25.22
N PRO A 76 9.65 -2.29 24.67
CA PRO A 76 8.53 -2.05 23.76
C PRO A 76 7.34 -1.51 24.59
N LEU A 77 7.13 -0.20 24.55
CA LEU A 77 5.98 0.48 25.13
C LEU A 77 4.94 0.76 24.02
N PRO A 78 3.64 0.84 24.36
CA PRO A 78 3.03 0.84 25.69
C PRO A 78 2.93 -0.54 26.36
N ALA A 79 2.92 -0.56 27.70
CA ALA A 79 2.87 -1.77 28.53
C ALA A 79 1.97 -1.59 29.75
N LEU A 80 1.44 -2.69 30.31
CA LEU A 80 0.73 -2.62 31.59
C LEU A 80 1.76 -2.58 32.74
N ALA A 81 1.57 -1.64 33.65
CA ALA A 81 2.40 -1.47 34.85
C ALA A 81 1.57 -1.71 36.11
N ASN A 82 2.13 -2.48 37.04
CA ASN A 82 1.50 -2.76 38.32
C ASN A 82 1.95 -1.76 39.37
N GLY A 83 1.04 -1.24 40.17
CA GLY A 83 1.33 -0.32 41.28
C GLY A 83 0.45 -0.56 42.50
N PRO A 84 0.76 0.12 43.65
CA PRO A 84 0.00 -0.03 44.90
C PRO A 84 -1.47 0.40 44.80
N ARG A 85 -1.81 1.21 43.80
CA ARG A 85 -3.18 1.68 43.51
C ARG A 85 -3.87 0.97 42.37
N GLY A 86 -3.32 -0.19 41.90
CA GLY A 86 -3.84 -0.97 40.77
C GLY A 86 -3.00 -0.84 39.54
N TRP A 87 -3.52 -1.39 38.43
CA TRP A 87 -2.85 -1.43 37.13
C TRP A 87 -3.08 -0.13 36.34
N PHE A 88 -2.05 0.31 35.61
CA PHE A 88 -2.11 1.45 34.70
C PHE A 88 -1.32 1.15 33.41
N ILE A 89 -1.49 1.96 32.39
CA ILE A 89 -0.74 1.83 31.13
C ILE A 89 0.44 2.79 31.15
N LEU A 90 1.65 2.27 30.98
CA LEU A 90 2.87 3.04 30.75
C LEU A 90 3.04 3.23 29.23
N GLY A 91 2.78 4.44 28.74
CA GLY A 91 2.71 4.73 27.31
C GLY A 91 4.06 5.01 26.68
N ARG A 92 4.86 5.91 27.25
CA ARG A 92 6.19 6.32 26.75
C ARG A 92 7.06 6.82 27.87
N VAL A 93 8.36 6.62 27.76
CA VAL A 93 9.37 7.19 28.67
C VAL A 93 10.35 8.00 27.83
N ASP A 94 10.56 9.26 28.22
CA ASP A 94 11.41 10.22 27.53
C ASP A 94 12.30 10.93 28.56
N GLY A 95 13.55 10.50 28.67
CA GLY A 95 14.49 11.00 29.70
C GLY A 95 14.01 10.74 31.12
N GLU A 96 13.74 11.79 31.87
CA GLU A 96 13.27 11.75 33.28
C GLU A 96 11.72 11.85 33.39
N GLU A 97 10.99 11.88 32.29
CA GLU A 97 9.53 11.94 32.24
C GLU A 97 8.91 10.67 31.66
N ALA A 98 7.75 10.30 32.16
CA ALA A 98 6.96 9.20 31.65
C ALA A 98 5.51 9.62 31.38
N LEU A 99 4.92 9.09 30.31
CA LEU A 99 3.50 9.24 29.99
C LEU A 99 2.75 8.01 30.50
N ILE A 100 1.78 8.23 31.38
CA ILE A 100 0.95 7.15 31.95
C ILE A 100 -0.53 7.41 31.67
N GLN A 101 -1.31 6.35 31.53
CA GLN A 101 -2.76 6.40 31.46
C GLN A 101 -3.35 5.62 32.64
N LEU A 102 -4.12 6.31 33.46
CA LEU A 102 -4.77 5.71 34.64
C LEU A 102 -6.04 4.96 34.20
N THR A 103 -6.42 3.95 34.97
CA THR A 103 -7.59 3.08 34.72
C THR A 103 -8.84 3.51 35.47
N ALA A 104 -8.71 4.49 36.37
CA ALA A 104 -9.83 5.08 37.09
C ALA A 104 -9.97 6.58 36.76
N PRO A 105 -11.18 7.12 36.64
CA PRO A 105 -11.38 8.56 36.48
C PRO A 105 -10.90 9.32 37.72
N VAL A 106 -10.23 10.46 37.50
CA VAL A 106 -9.80 11.35 38.57
C VAL A 106 -10.69 12.59 38.49
N GLY A 107 -11.61 12.75 39.47
CA GLY A 107 -12.56 13.85 39.53
C GLY A 107 -13.70 13.73 38.49
N ASP A 108 -14.36 14.85 38.20
CA ASP A 108 -15.54 14.92 37.28
C ASP A 108 -15.21 14.88 35.79
N GLN A 109 -13.98 14.51 35.39
CA GLN A 109 -13.62 14.43 33.97
C GLN A 109 -14.05 13.08 33.35
N PRO A 110 -14.88 13.06 32.31
CA PRO A 110 -15.24 11.85 31.63
C PRO A 110 -14.04 11.36 30.80
N GLY A 111 -13.48 10.19 31.11
CA GLY A 111 -12.43 9.53 30.40
C GLY A 111 -11.30 9.01 31.28
N LEU A 112 -10.43 8.16 30.69
CA LEU A 112 -9.24 7.65 31.38
C LEU A 112 -8.11 8.70 31.26
N PRO A 113 -7.70 9.37 32.34
CA PRO A 113 -6.77 10.49 32.27
C PRO A 113 -5.37 10.04 31.88
N VAL A 114 -4.81 10.72 30.88
CA VAL A 114 -3.41 10.60 30.50
C VAL A 114 -2.63 11.68 31.22
N ARG A 115 -1.57 11.31 31.95
CA ARG A 115 -0.76 12.21 32.74
C ARG A 115 0.74 12.03 32.46
N LYS A 116 1.46 13.14 32.40
CA LYS A 116 2.92 13.12 32.50
C LYS A 116 3.32 13.06 33.95
N VAL A 117 4.25 12.18 34.26
CA VAL A 117 4.81 12.00 35.62
C VAL A 117 6.34 12.01 35.52
N THR A 118 6.94 12.55 36.57
CA THR A 118 8.40 12.54 36.73
C THR A 118 8.88 11.14 37.13
N ARG A 119 10.18 10.89 36.98
CA ARG A 119 10.79 9.63 37.41
C ARG A 119 10.51 9.29 38.86
N ALA A 120 10.65 10.26 39.76
CA ALA A 120 10.42 10.06 41.20
C ALA A 120 8.96 9.66 41.50
N GLU A 121 7.99 10.31 40.81
CA GLU A 121 6.57 9.96 40.90
C GLU A 121 6.28 8.58 40.35
N LEU A 122 6.89 8.21 39.22
CA LEU A 122 6.70 6.87 38.62
C LEU A 122 7.29 5.78 39.52
N GLU A 123 8.51 5.97 40.07
CA GLU A 123 9.14 5.01 40.98
C GLU A 123 8.34 4.83 42.28
N ALA A 124 7.64 5.86 42.74
CA ALA A 124 6.76 5.79 43.91
C ALA A 124 5.43 5.05 43.65
N MET A 125 4.94 5.07 42.43
CA MET A 125 3.64 4.48 42.06
C MET A 125 3.73 3.18 41.27
N TRP A 126 4.93 2.66 41.01
CA TRP A 126 5.18 1.44 40.20
C TRP A 126 5.97 0.39 40.99
N SER A 127 5.50 -0.84 40.99
CA SER A 127 6.13 -1.97 41.70
C SER A 127 7.34 -2.58 40.97
N GLY A 128 7.73 -2.06 39.79
CA GLY A 128 8.75 -2.65 38.94
C GLY A 128 8.25 -3.76 38.03
N GLU A 129 6.98 -4.16 38.11
CA GLU A 129 6.37 -5.21 37.32
C GLU A 129 5.68 -4.64 36.06
N LEU A 130 5.96 -5.26 34.90
CA LEU A 130 5.38 -4.91 33.62
C LEU A 130 4.83 -6.15 32.91
N VAL A 131 3.69 -5.98 32.24
CA VAL A 131 3.20 -6.94 31.25
C VAL A 131 3.30 -6.30 29.87
N LEU A 132 4.26 -6.79 29.10
CA LEU A 132 4.48 -6.39 27.71
C LEU A 132 3.52 -7.17 26.82
N ILE A 133 2.83 -6.45 25.95
CA ILE A 133 1.93 -7.04 24.95
C ILE A 133 2.42 -6.65 23.57
N THR A 134 2.56 -7.63 22.68
CA THR A 134 2.91 -7.42 21.28
C THR A 134 1.99 -8.26 20.42
N THR A 135 1.55 -7.70 19.32
CA THR A 135 0.78 -8.43 18.31
C THR A 135 1.71 -8.82 17.16
N ARG A 136 1.40 -9.91 16.45
CA ARG A 136 2.14 -10.29 15.24
C ARG A 136 2.16 -9.18 14.20
N GLU A 137 1.08 -8.40 14.12
CA GLU A 137 1.00 -7.21 13.25
C GLU A 137 1.89 -6.09 13.75
N SER A 138 1.99 -5.86 15.07
CA SER A 138 2.84 -4.79 15.63
C SER A 138 4.34 -5.08 15.44
N LEU A 139 4.74 -6.33 15.41
CA LEU A 139 6.12 -6.73 15.06
C LEU A 139 6.41 -6.56 13.57
N ALA A 140 5.38 -6.61 12.71
CA ALA A 140 5.51 -6.38 11.27
C ALA A 140 5.38 -4.89 10.88
N VAL A 141 4.68 -4.08 11.67
CA VAL A 141 4.33 -2.69 11.36
C VAL A 141 5.14 -1.67 12.18
N SER A 142 5.78 -2.08 13.30
CA SER A 142 6.54 -1.13 14.13
C SER A 142 7.86 -0.72 13.47
N GLY A 143 7.81 0.35 12.66
CA GLY A 143 8.97 1.20 12.38
C GLY A 143 10.00 0.70 11.39
N ARG A 144 9.84 -0.46 10.76
CA ARG A 144 10.73 -0.85 9.65
C ARG A 144 10.28 -0.14 8.39
N ARG A 145 11.10 0.80 7.92
CA ARG A 145 10.97 1.33 6.57
C ARG A 145 10.97 0.16 5.58
N PHE A 146 10.11 0.24 4.58
CA PHE A 146 10.12 -0.71 3.48
C PHE A 146 11.52 -0.76 2.88
N ASP A 147 12.13 -1.93 2.92
CA ASP A 147 13.46 -2.20 2.40
C ASP A 147 13.48 -3.59 1.73
N PHE A 148 14.67 -4.00 1.33
CA PHE A 148 14.87 -5.31 0.71
C PHE A 148 14.41 -6.48 1.59
N THR A 149 14.37 -6.31 2.91
CA THR A 149 13.95 -7.36 3.86
C THR A 149 12.47 -7.75 3.73
N TRP A 150 11.65 -6.89 3.12
CA TRP A 150 10.24 -7.16 2.84
C TRP A 150 10.04 -8.37 1.89
N PHE A 151 11.03 -8.62 1.02
CA PHE A 151 11.00 -9.73 0.05
C PHE A 151 11.53 -11.04 0.62
N ILE A 152 12.32 -11.01 1.72
CA ILE A 152 12.93 -12.21 2.33
C ILE A 152 11.91 -13.30 2.68
N PRO A 153 10.74 -13.00 3.30
CA PRO A 153 9.76 -14.03 3.61
C PRO A 153 9.27 -14.81 2.38
N GLN A 154 9.22 -14.14 1.21
CA GLN A 154 8.82 -14.78 -0.03
C GLN A 154 9.92 -15.67 -0.58
N LEU A 155 11.17 -15.21 -0.57
CA LEU A 155 12.33 -16.01 -0.95
C LEU A 155 12.44 -17.28 -0.08
N VAL A 156 12.25 -17.13 1.23
CA VAL A 156 12.26 -18.28 2.17
C VAL A 156 11.11 -19.25 1.91
N LYS A 157 9.93 -18.76 1.54
CA LYS A 157 8.78 -19.60 1.18
C LYS A 157 9.09 -20.50 -0.03
N TYR A 158 9.80 -19.98 -1.03
CA TYR A 158 10.16 -20.69 -2.26
C TYR A 158 11.57 -21.30 -2.22
N ARG A 159 12.21 -21.42 -1.03
CA ARG A 159 13.59 -21.90 -0.85
C ARG A 159 13.87 -23.25 -1.52
N ARG A 160 12.87 -24.16 -1.59
CA ARG A 160 13.04 -25.47 -2.24
C ARG A 160 13.23 -25.32 -3.75
N LEU A 161 12.37 -24.57 -4.42
CA LEU A 161 12.47 -24.29 -5.85
C LEU A 161 13.75 -23.54 -6.20
N ILE A 162 14.11 -22.56 -5.37
CA ILE A 162 15.38 -21.83 -5.49
C ILE A 162 16.57 -22.81 -5.36
N GLY A 163 16.52 -23.72 -4.40
CA GLY A 163 17.54 -24.77 -4.21
C GLY A 163 17.67 -25.70 -5.42
N GLU A 164 16.56 -26.10 -6.02
CA GLU A 164 16.54 -26.91 -7.24
C GLU A 164 17.19 -26.16 -8.42
N VAL A 165 16.89 -24.87 -8.61
CA VAL A 165 17.52 -24.03 -9.64
C VAL A 165 19.01 -23.88 -9.41
N LEU A 166 19.45 -23.68 -8.15
CA LEU A 166 20.87 -23.62 -7.79
C LEU A 166 21.59 -24.93 -8.05
N LEU A 167 20.99 -26.07 -7.70
CA LEU A 167 21.53 -27.39 -7.95
C LEU A 167 21.73 -27.65 -9.44
N ILE A 168 20.72 -27.33 -10.27
CA ILE A 168 20.81 -27.47 -11.73
C ILE A 168 21.88 -26.53 -12.31
N THR A 169 21.96 -25.29 -11.80
CA THR A 169 23.00 -24.34 -12.21
C THR A 169 24.40 -24.86 -11.86
N PHE A 170 24.55 -25.46 -10.68
CA PHE A 170 25.78 -26.14 -10.29
C PHE A 170 26.12 -27.27 -11.26
N GLY A 171 25.15 -28.13 -11.60
CA GLY A 171 25.33 -29.20 -12.57
C GLY A 171 25.77 -28.70 -13.96
N ILE A 172 25.14 -27.65 -14.47
CA ILE A 172 25.52 -27.02 -15.76
C ILE A 172 26.96 -26.54 -15.72
N ASN A 173 27.37 -25.84 -14.65
CA ASN A 173 28.74 -25.37 -14.54
C ASN A 173 29.77 -26.49 -14.40
N LEU A 174 29.38 -27.60 -13.73
CA LEU A 174 30.22 -28.79 -13.62
C LEU A 174 30.41 -29.47 -15.00
N LEU A 175 29.31 -29.67 -15.76
CA LEU A 175 29.38 -30.19 -17.12
C LEU A 175 30.18 -29.29 -18.04
N GLY A 176 30.16 -28.00 -17.79
CA GLY A 176 30.92 -27.01 -18.52
C GLY A 176 32.44 -27.17 -18.42
N LEU A 177 32.97 -27.93 -17.44
CA LEU A 177 34.39 -28.30 -17.39
C LEU A 177 34.78 -29.30 -18.48
N ALA A 178 33.83 -30.05 -19.01
CA ALA A 178 34.10 -31.10 -20.02
C ALA A 178 34.61 -30.56 -21.33
N ALA A 179 34.08 -29.42 -21.81
CA ALA A 179 34.45 -28.87 -23.11
C ALA A 179 35.95 -28.52 -23.24
N PRO A 180 36.58 -27.76 -22.28
CA PRO A 180 38.01 -27.50 -22.33
C PRO A 180 38.84 -28.76 -22.31
N LEU A 181 38.47 -29.74 -21.46
CA LEU A 181 39.19 -31.01 -21.33
C LEU A 181 39.05 -31.88 -22.61
N PHE A 182 37.90 -31.83 -23.24
CA PHE A 182 37.70 -32.51 -24.52
C PHE A 182 38.64 -31.94 -25.60
N PHE A 183 38.62 -30.60 -25.77
CA PHE A 183 39.48 -29.95 -26.75
C PHE A 183 40.97 -30.20 -26.46
N GLN A 184 41.39 -30.16 -25.23
CA GLN A 184 42.78 -30.48 -24.84
C GLN A 184 43.16 -31.89 -25.26
N ASN A 185 42.34 -32.92 -24.96
CA ASN A 185 42.64 -34.30 -25.28
C ASN A 185 42.63 -34.56 -26.80
N VAL A 186 41.74 -33.90 -27.54
CA VAL A 186 41.73 -34.00 -29.00
C VAL A 186 43.03 -33.45 -29.59
N VAL A 187 43.46 -32.25 -29.14
CA VAL A 187 44.69 -31.60 -29.69
C VAL A 187 45.94 -32.37 -29.25
N ASP A 188 46.07 -32.77 -27.98
CA ASP A 188 47.31 -33.33 -27.43
C ASP A 188 47.48 -34.82 -27.66
N LYS A 189 46.37 -35.57 -27.80
CA LYS A 189 46.45 -37.04 -27.95
C LYS A 189 45.96 -37.51 -29.31
N VAL A 190 44.80 -37.06 -29.76
CA VAL A 190 44.22 -37.57 -31.00
C VAL A 190 44.99 -37.11 -32.23
N LEU A 191 45.25 -35.78 -32.31
CA LEU A 191 45.96 -35.20 -33.49
C LEU A 191 47.44 -35.55 -33.49
N VAL A 192 48.07 -35.84 -32.37
CA VAL A 192 49.48 -36.15 -32.26
C VAL A 192 49.76 -37.67 -32.52
N HIS A 193 48.77 -38.56 -32.23
CA HIS A 193 48.95 -40.00 -32.32
C HIS A 193 48.00 -40.66 -33.34
N ASP A 194 47.30 -39.92 -34.18
CA ASP A 194 46.34 -40.39 -35.20
C ASP A 194 45.32 -41.43 -34.69
N THR A 195 44.83 -41.30 -33.43
CA THR A 195 43.95 -42.26 -32.79
C THR A 195 42.50 -41.98 -33.05
N LEU A 196 41.91 -42.47 -34.15
CA LEU A 196 40.52 -42.27 -34.56
C LEU A 196 39.52 -42.88 -33.56
N ASP A 197 39.83 -44.01 -32.96
CA ASP A 197 38.98 -44.68 -31.94
C ASP A 197 38.79 -43.79 -30.71
N THR A 198 39.86 -43.16 -30.23
CA THR A 198 39.81 -42.21 -29.10
C THR A 198 39.00 -40.98 -29.46
N LEU A 199 39.10 -40.50 -30.70
CA LEU A 199 38.30 -39.36 -31.18
C LEU A 199 36.81 -39.67 -31.13
N THR A 200 36.43 -40.87 -31.61
CA THR A 200 35.03 -41.29 -31.62
C THR A 200 34.44 -41.38 -30.22
N VAL A 201 35.15 -41.95 -29.26
CA VAL A 201 34.70 -42.04 -27.88
C VAL A 201 34.58 -40.66 -27.24
N LEU A 202 35.56 -39.78 -27.41
CA LEU A 202 35.53 -38.42 -26.93
C LEU A 202 34.39 -37.59 -27.55
N ALA A 203 34.16 -37.75 -28.87
CA ALA A 203 33.07 -37.04 -29.58
C ALA A 203 31.69 -37.47 -29.07
N VAL A 204 31.46 -38.79 -28.92
CA VAL A 204 30.20 -39.31 -28.34
C VAL A 204 30.02 -38.81 -26.91
N GLY A 205 31.07 -38.83 -26.09
CA GLY A 205 31.04 -38.29 -24.71
C GLY A 205 30.70 -36.81 -24.69
N TYR A 206 31.30 -36.02 -25.54
CA TYR A 206 31.03 -34.58 -25.64
C TYR A 206 29.60 -34.30 -26.11
N VAL A 207 29.08 -35.02 -27.09
CA VAL A 207 27.67 -34.93 -27.51
C VAL A 207 26.74 -35.24 -26.35
N ALA A 208 27.00 -36.30 -25.61
CA ALA A 208 26.20 -36.67 -24.42
C ALA A 208 26.21 -35.55 -23.38
N VAL A 209 27.38 -35.00 -23.03
CA VAL A 209 27.51 -33.88 -22.09
C VAL A 209 26.75 -32.67 -22.62
N SER A 210 26.84 -32.31 -23.90
CA SER A 210 26.15 -31.18 -24.51
C SER A 210 24.63 -31.32 -24.45
N LEU A 211 24.13 -32.58 -24.70
CA LEU A 211 22.70 -32.88 -24.55
C LEU A 211 22.20 -32.68 -23.12
N TRP A 212 22.97 -33.17 -22.13
CA TRP A 212 22.66 -32.98 -20.72
C TRP A 212 22.74 -31.50 -20.29
N GLU A 213 23.75 -30.75 -20.72
CA GLU A 213 23.88 -29.31 -20.49
C GLU A 213 22.64 -28.54 -21.03
N THR A 214 22.22 -28.90 -22.24
CA THR A 214 21.02 -28.33 -22.89
C THR A 214 19.74 -28.68 -22.12
N ALA A 215 19.58 -29.95 -21.74
CA ALA A 215 18.43 -30.43 -20.97
C ALA A 215 18.33 -29.71 -19.60
N PHE A 216 19.45 -29.62 -18.88
CA PHE A 216 19.51 -28.89 -17.62
C PHE A 216 19.28 -27.39 -17.82
N GLY A 217 19.78 -26.79 -18.91
CA GLY A 217 19.51 -25.41 -19.26
C GLY A 217 18.02 -25.13 -19.46
N TRP A 218 17.34 -26.04 -20.20
CA TRP A 218 15.91 -25.96 -20.41
C TRP A 218 15.12 -26.13 -19.10
N LEU A 219 15.46 -27.14 -18.30
CA LEU A 219 14.82 -27.40 -17.01
C LEU A 219 14.99 -26.22 -16.05
N ARG A 220 16.21 -25.66 -15.97
CA ARG A 220 16.49 -24.46 -15.18
C ARG A 220 15.59 -23.30 -15.60
N THR A 221 15.50 -23.01 -16.90
CA THR A 221 14.67 -21.91 -17.42
C THR A 221 13.20 -22.10 -17.09
N ARG A 222 12.70 -23.34 -17.19
CA ARG A 222 11.32 -23.68 -16.87
C ARG A 222 11.00 -23.47 -15.39
N LEU A 223 11.79 -24.07 -14.48
CA LEU A 223 11.62 -23.93 -13.02
C LEU A 223 11.73 -22.48 -12.58
N TYR A 224 12.65 -21.77 -13.21
CA TYR A 224 12.86 -20.36 -13.00
C TYR A 224 11.61 -19.54 -13.37
N SER A 225 11.07 -19.74 -14.57
CA SER A 225 9.85 -19.04 -15.05
C SER A 225 8.65 -19.31 -14.13
N GLU A 226 8.44 -20.57 -13.73
CA GLU A 226 7.36 -20.93 -12.80
C GLU A 226 7.51 -20.26 -11.41
N THR A 227 8.73 -20.21 -10.91
CA THR A 227 9.02 -19.59 -9.61
C THR A 227 8.80 -18.07 -9.66
N SER A 228 9.28 -17.43 -10.74
CA SER A 228 9.10 -16.01 -10.99
C SER A 228 7.63 -15.62 -11.05
N GLN A 229 6.81 -16.37 -11.80
CA GLN A 229 5.37 -16.11 -11.91
C GLN A 229 4.64 -16.24 -10.57
N LYS A 230 4.96 -17.25 -9.76
CA LYS A 230 4.34 -17.43 -8.43
C LYS A 230 4.68 -16.28 -7.49
N ILE A 231 5.92 -15.82 -7.51
CA ILE A 231 6.37 -14.66 -6.73
C ILE A 231 5.66 -13.40 -7.20
N ASP A 232 5.52 -13.21 -8.51
CA ASP A 232 4.87 -12.05 -9.13
C ASP A 232 3.41 -11.90 -8.68
N VAL A 233 2.63 -12.96 -8.82
CA VAL A 233 1.21 -12.95 -8.41
C VAL A 233 1.08 -12.63 -6.91
N GLU A 234 1.93 -13.21 -6.07
CA GLU A 234 1.85 -12.99 -4.63
C GLU A 234 2.27 -11.57 -4.22
N LEU A 235 3.35 -11.04 -4.81
CA LEU A 235 3.81 -9.68 -4.54
C LEU A 235 2.84 -8.64 -5.09
N GLY A 236 2.32 -8.84 -6.30
CA GLY A 236 1.31 -7.98 -6.91
C GLY A 236 0.02 -7.93 -6.09
N ALA A 237 -0.47 -9.09 -5.66
CA ALA A 237 -1.65 -9.17 -4.81
C ALA A 237 -1.44 -8.49 -3.44
N ARG A 238 -0.26 -8.61 -2.84
CA ARG A 238 0.09 -7.91 -1.59
C ARG A 238 0.13 -6.40 -1.76
N LEU A 239 0.79 -5.93 -2.82
CA LEU A 239 0.88 -4.51 -3.12
C LEU A 239 -0.51 -3.92 -3.37
N PHE A 240 -1.32 -4.58 -4.20
CA PHE A 240 -2.68 -4.14 -4.51
C PHE A 240 -3.56 -4.08 -3.25
N ARG A 241 -3.48 -5.10 -2.38
CA ARG A 241 -4.18 -5.10 -1.09
C ARG A 241 -3.76 -3.95 -0.19
N HIS A 242 -2.46 -3.65 -0.13
CA HIS A 242 -1.95 -2.52 0.63
C HIS A 242 -2.44 -1.20 0.05
N LEU A 243 -2.37 -1.04 -1.27
CA LEU A 243 -2.86 0.14 -1.98
C LEU A 243 -4.34 0.40 -1.70
N MET A 244 -5.18 -0.64 -1.79
CA MET A 244 -6.63 -0.53 -1.48
C MET A 244 -6.90 -0.24 0.00
N GLY A 245 -5.96 -0.53 0.87
CA GLY A 245 -6.05 -0.22 2.30
C GLY A 245 -5.57 1.18 2.68
N LEU A 246 -5.02 1.98 1.75
CA LEU A 246 -4.54 3.32 2.06
C LEU A 246 -5.70 4.31 2.26
N PRO A 247 -5.55 5.30 3.16
CA PRO A 247 -6.55 6.33 3.36
C PRO A 247 -6.74 7.21 2.13
N ILE A 248 -7.94 7.77 1.95
CA ILE A 248 -8.29 8.61 0.79
C ILE A 248 -7.33 9.82 0.63
N ALA A 249 -6.85 10.37 1.75
CA ALA A 249 -5.88 11.47 1.75
C ALA A 249 -4.60 11.16 0.95
N TYR A 250 -4.20 9.90 0.87
CA TYR A 250 -3.05 9.49 0.06
C TYR A 250 -3.32 9.69 -1.44
N PHE A 251 -4.54 9.40 -1.90
CA PHE A 251 -4.95 9.49 -3.31
C PHE A 251 -5.27 10.92 -3.72
N GLU A 252 -5.95 11.70 -2.86
CA GLU A 252 -6.30 13.10 -3.14
C GLU A 252 -5.05 14.01 -3.24
N GLY A 253 -3.98 13.68 -2.51
CA GLY A 253 -2.74 14.44 -2.52
C GLY A 253 -1.77 14.08 -3.67
N ARG A 254 -2.11 13.12 -4.57
CA ARG A 254 -1.19 12.61 -5.60
C ARG A 254 -1.88 12.39 -6.93
N ARG A 255 -1.09 12.54 -8.02
CA ARG A 255 -1.60 12.25 -9.36
C ARG A 255 -1.69 10.75 -9.59
N VAL A 256 -2.74 10.29 -10.27
CA VAL A 256 -2.97 8.87 -10.59
C VAL A 256 -1.77 8.27 -11.35
N GLY A 257 -1.20 9.03 -12.30
CA GLY A 257 -0.02 8.61 -13.05
C GLY A 257 1.20 8.33 -12.18
N ASP A 258 1.43 9.15 -11.13
CA ASP A 258 2.55 8.95 -10.20
C ASP A 258 2.37 7.66 -9.39
N ILE A 259 1.14 7.37 -8.96
CA ILE A 259 0.84 6.15 -8.24
C ILE A 259 1.05 4.92 -9.15
N ALA A 260 0.56 4.97 -10.38
CA ALA A 260 0.73 3.89 -11.36
C ALA A 260 2.22 3.63 -11.66
N MET A 261 3.02 4.69 -11.83
CA MET A 261 4.47 4.57 -12.04
C MET A 261 5.20 3.94 -10.85
N ARG A 262 4.79 4.27 -9.61
CA ARG A 262 5.36 3.67 -8.40
C ARG A 262 5.01 2.19 -8.28
N VAL A 263 3.78 1.80 -8.63
CA VAL A 263 3.35 0.40 -8.66
C VAL A 263 4.17 -0.42 -9.68
N ARG A 264 4.47 0.16 -10.86
CA ARG A 264 5.34 -0.48 -11.86
C ARG A 264 6.76 -0.76 -11.38
N GLN A 265 7.26 -0.05 -10.37
CA GLN A 265 8.58 -0.32 -9.79
C GLN A 265 8.67 -1.73 -9.19
N LEU A 266 7.55 -2.34 -8.82
CA LEU A 266 7.52 -3.74 -8.37
C LEU A 266 8.10 -4.69 -9.43
N GLU A 267 7.85 -4.41 -10.70
CA GLU A 267 8.37 -5.22 -11.82
C GLU A 267 9.90 -5.19 -11.87
N THR A 268 10.51 -4.01 -11.76
CA THR A 268 11.97 -3.86 -11.70
C THR A 268 12.59 -4.64 -10.53
N ILE A 269 11.96 -4.57 -9.35
CA ILE A 269 12.42 -5.30 -8.17
C ILE A 269 12.27 -6.81 -8.38
N ARG A 270 11.14 -7.25 -8.92
CA ARG A 270 10.88 -8.66 -9.23
C ARG A 270 11.91 -9.22 -10.21
N GLU A 271 12.15 -8.53 -11.33
CA GLU A 271 13.13 -8.95 -12.33
C GLU A 271 14.52 -9.14 -11.72
N PHE A 272 14.94 -8.24 -10.86
CA PHE A 272 16.20 -8.39 -10.14
C PHE A 272 16.19 -9.62 -9.23
N LEU A 273 15.13 -9.79 -8.43
CA LEU A 273 15.04 -10.92 -7.47
C LEU A 273 15.02 -12.28 -8.16
N THR A 274 14.42 -12.33 -9.34
CA THR A 274 14.26 -13.57 -10.07
C THR A 274 15.36 -13.78 -11.12
N ASN A 275 15.83 -12.80 -11.88
CA ASN A 275 16.82 -12.98 -12.96
C ASN A 275 18.26 -13.07 -12.46
N ALA A 276 18.64 -12.20 -11.57
CA ALA A 276 20.04 -11.93 -11.33
C ALA A 276 20.56 -12.58 -10.06
N SER A 277 19.73 -12.69 -9.02
CA SER A 277 20.17 -13.09 -7.69
C SER A 277 20.50 -14.58 -7.56
N LEU A 278 19.89 -15.44 -8.37
CA LEU A 278 20.06 -16.89 -8.25
C LEU A 278 21.40 -17.36 -8.82
N THR A 279 21.87 -16.76 -9.90
CA THR A 279 23.18 -17.13 -10.51
C THR A 279 24.35 -16.60 -9.69
N VAL A 280 24.16 -15.48 -8.98
CA VAL A 280 25.21 -14.84 -8.15
C VAL A 280 25.80 -15.74 -7.08
N LEU A 281 25.04 -16.66 -6.56
CA LEU A 281 25.52 -17.59 -5.52
C LEU A 281 26.44 -18.68 -6.08
N VAL A 282 26.17 -19.16 -7.29
CA VAL A 282 26.93 -20.26 -7.93
C VAL A 282 28.11 -19.75 -8.74
N ASP A 283 27.95 -18.64 -9.44
CA ASP A 283 28.97 -18.07 -10.32
C ASP A 283 30.32 -17.77 -9.62
N PRO A 284 30.38 -17.15 -8.41
CA PRO A 284 31.65 -16.93 -7.72
C PRO A 284 32.33 -18.24 -7.31
N LEU A 285 31.56 -19.24 -6.88
CA LEU A 285 32.09 -20.55 -6.53
C LEU A 285 32.82 -21.18 -7.73
N PHE A 286 32.17 -21.20 -8.90
CA PHE A 286 32.78 -21.76 -10.09
C PHE A 286 33.89 -20.88 -10.66
N THR A 287 33.82 -19.55 -10.48
CA THR A 287 34.93 -18.66 -10.81
C THR A 287 36.17 -19.04 -10.02
N VAL A 288 36.05 -19.31 -8.72
CA VAL A 288 37.19 -19.79 -7.89
C VAL A 288 37.69 -21.14 -8.39
N ILE A 289 36.79 -22.10 -8.70
CA ILE A 289 37.17 -23.41 -9.25
C ILE A 289 37.95 -23.25 -10.57
N PHE A 290 37.43 -22.43 -11.50
CA PHE A 290 38.14 -22.18 -12.76
C PHE A 290 39.50 -21.52 -12.55
N LEU A 291 39.60 -20.57 -11.61
CA LEU A 291 40.90 -19.93 -11.27
C LEU A 291 41.88 -20.95 -10.68
N VAL A 292 41.45 -21.86 -9.83
CA VAL A 292 42.31 -22.94 -9.32
C VAL A 292 42.74 -23.87 -10.44
N VAL A 293 41.86 -24.25 -11.35
CA VAL A 293 42.22 -25.06 -12.52
C VAL A 293 43.22 -24.34 -13.39
N MET A 294 43.02 -23.05 -13.68
CA MET A 294 43.96 -22.23 -14.47
C MET A 294 45.33 -22.14 -13.81
N TRP A 295 45.37 -22.01 -12.48
CA TRP A 295 46.64 -21.99 -11.72
C TRP A 295 47.42 -23.32 -11.88
N LEU A 296 46.74 -24.45 -11.87
CA LEU A 296 47.31 -25.77 -12.08
C LEU A 296 47.89 -25.94 -13.50
N TYR A 297 47.32 -25.28 -14.51
CA TYR A 297 47.81 -25.31 -15.90
C TYR A 297 49.09 -24.45 -16.06
N SER A 298 49.09 -23.22 -15.60
CA SER A 298 50.23 -22.33 -15.71
C SER A 298 50.13 -21.14 -14.74
N THR A 299 51.03 -21.07 -13.78
CA THR A 299 51.12 -19.94 -12.83
C THR A 299 51.34 -18.61 -13.52
N LYS A 300 52.16 -18.56 -14.61
CA LYS A 300 52.40 -17.35 -15.37
C LYS A 300 51.16 -16.79 -16.05
N LEU A 301 50.43 -17.64 -16.78
CA LEU A 301 49.19 -17.26 -17.48
C LEU A 301 48.08 -16.96 -16.50
N PHE A 302 47.99 -17.68 -15.38
CA PHE A 302 47.06 -17.41 -14.29
C PHE A 302 47.24 -16.00 -13.74
N VAL A 303 48.46 -15.57 -13.43
CA VAL A 303 48.72 -14.20 -12.93
C VAL A 303 48.32 -13.13 -13.94
N ILE A 304 48.59 -13.34 -15.24
CA ILE A 304 48.15 -12.45 -16.33
C ILE A 304 46.61 -12.33 -16.32
N SER A 305 45.89 -13.45 -16.27
CA SER A 305 44.42 -13.44 -16.25
C SER A 305 43.89 -12.88 -14.95
N LEU A 306 44.51 -13.13 -13.82
CA LEU A 306 44.15 -12.58 -12.52
C LEU A 306 44.26 -11.04 -12.51
N LEU A 307 45.27 -10.47 -13.18
CA LEU A 307 45.49 -9.02 -13.27
C LEU A 307 44.35 -8.31 -14.06
N THR A 308 43.61 -9.02 -14.89
CA THR A 308 42.44 -8.44 -15.60
C THR A 308 41.21 -8.27 -14.73
N LEU A 309 41.07 -9.01 -13.60
CA LEU A 309 39.93 -8.89 -12.70
C LEU A 309 39.84 -7.51 -12.06
N PRO A 310 40.92 -6.93 -11.47
CA PRO A 310 40.90 -5.54 -11.02
C PRO A 310 40.55 -4.54 -12.12
N ALA A 311 41.00 -4.76 -13.37
CA ALA A 311 40.65 -3.88 -14.47
C ALA A 311 39.13 -3.87 -14.77
N TYR A 312 38.49 -5.03 -14.73
CA TYR A 312 37.03 -5.10 -14.84
C TYR A 312 36.31 -4.34 -13.71
N VAL A 313 36.78 -4.51 -12.47
CA VAL A 313 36.22 -3.80 -11.30
C VAL A 313 36.42 -2.28 -11.43
N LEU A 314 37.58 -1.83 -11.87
CA LEU A 314 37.84 -0.41 -12.09
C LEU A 314 36.93 0.18 -13.16
N VAL A 315 36.75 -0.48 -14.31
CA VAL A 315 35.82 -0.05 -15.35
C VAL A 315 34.39 0.02 -14.80
N ALA A 316 33.95 -1.00 -14.07
CA ALA A 316 32.63 -1.01 -13.45
C ALA A 316 32.46 0.17 -12.48
N MET A 317 33.43 0.46 -11.60
CA MET A 317 33.37 1.59 -10.66
C MET A 317 33.30 2.94 -11.37
N PHE A 318 34.10 3.15 -12.43
CA PHE A 318 34.07 4.40 -13.20
C PHE A 318 32.75 4.64 -13.91
N VAL A 319 32.10 3.59 -14.41
CA VAL A 319 30.83 3.68 -15.15
C VAL A 319 29.63 3.81 -14.22
N THR A 320 29.62 3.13 -13.08
CA THR A 320 28.45 3.02 -12.22
C THR A 320 27.97 4.35 -11.65
N ARG A 321 28.88 5.21 -11.15
CA ARG A 321 28.51 6.50 -10.54
C ARG A 321 27.81 7.44 -11.53
N PRO A 322 28.39 7.77 -12.70
CA PRO A 322 27.74 8.64 -13.67
C PRO A 322 26.49 7.98 -14.28
N LEU A 323 26.45 6.65 -14.42
CA LEU A 323 25.29 5.93 -14.94
C LEU A 323 24.09 6.06 -14.01
N GLN A 324 24.29 5.99 -12.70
CA GLN A 324 23.23 6.16 -11.71
C GLN A 324 22.56 7.55 -11.83
N ALA A 325 23.33 8.61 -11.91
CA ALA A 325 22.80 9.98 -12.08
C ALA A 325 22.00 10.12 -13.39
N ARG A 326 22.48 9.49 -14.48
CA ARG A 326 21.76 9.52 -15.77
C ARG A 326 20.48 8.69 -15.77
N ILE A 327 20.44 7.57 -15.07
CA ILE A 327 19.22 6.75 -14.88
C ILE A 327 18.18 7.57 -14.10
N GLU A 328 18.58 8.30 -13.09
CA GLU A 328 17.67 9.15 -12.31
C GLU A 328 17.09 10.29 -13.15
N GLU A 329 17.94 11.00 -13.92
CA GLU A 329 17.50 12.03 -14.89
C GLU A 329 16.52 11.47 -15.92
N LYS A 330 16.82 10.30 -16.52
CA LYS A 330 15.94 9.61 -17.46
C LYS A 330 14.59 9.31 -16.83
N PHE A 331 14.57 8.85 -15.59
CA PHE A 331 13.32 8.53 -14.91
C PHE A 331 12.46 9.77 -14.66
N GLU A 332 13.04 10.86 -14.17
CA GLU A 332 12.31 12.11 -13.93
C GLU A 332 11.69 12.66 -15.22
N ARG A 333 12.46 12.68 -16.32
CA ARG A 333 11.96 13.09 -17.63
C ARG A 333 10.88 12.14 -18.16
N GLY A 334 11.03 10.83 -17.94
CA GLY A 334 10.02 9.84 -18.30
C GLY A 334 8.73 10.00 -17.52
N ALA A 335 8.82 10.30 -16.22
CA ALA A 335 7.66 10.57 -15.39
C ALA A 335 6.92 11.84 -15.84
N ALA A 336 7.64 12.93 -16.14
CA ALA A 336 7.06 14.16 -16.66
C ALA A 336 6.37 13.95 -18.02
N ASN A 337 7.01 13.19 -18.92
CA ASN A 337 6.46 12.86 -20.22
C ASN A 337 5.17 12.02 -20.11
N ASN A 338 5.16 11.02 -19.26
CA ASN A 338 3.98 10.19 -19.02
C ASN A 338 2.84 11.00 -18.34
N ALA A 339 3.18 11.91 -17.43
CA ALA A 339 2.20 12.78 -16.80
C ALA A 339 1.50 13.70 -17.83
N LEU A 340 2.26 14.29 -18.77
CA LEU A 340 1.68 15.09 -19.85
C LEU A 340 0.79 14.25 -20.78
N LEU A 341 1.16 13.02 -21.09
CA LEU A 341 0.34 12.10 -21.88
C LEU A 341 -1.02 11.85 -21.21
N VAL A 342 -0.99 11.48 -19.93
CA VAL A 342 -2.22 11.22 -19.15
C VAL A 342 -3.07 12.49 -19.05
N GLU A 343 -2.46 13.65 -18.80
CA GLU A 343 -3.14 14.95 -18.76
C GLU A 343 -3.80 15.29 -20.10
N SER A 344 -3.08 15.09 -21.21
CA SER A 344 -3.58 15.36 -22.56
C SER A 344 -4.78 14.49 -22.93
N ILE A 345 -4.70 13.17 -22.64
CA ILE A 345 -5.79 12.23 -22.93
C ILE A 345 -6.99 12.50 -22.02
N SER A 346 -6.76 12.74 -20.73
CA SER A 346 -7.83 13.04 -19.77
C SER A 346 -8.53 14.36 -20.07
N GLY A 347 -7.79 15.35 -20.58
CA GLY A 347 -8.29 16.68 -20.95
C GLY A 347 -8.59 16.85 -22.44
N ILE A 348 -8.71 15.77 -23.22
CA ILE A 348 -8.78 15.85 -24.69
C ILE A 348 -9.93 16.71 -25.18
N ASN A 349 -11.08 16.69 -24.52
CA ASN A 349 -12.22 17.53 -24.87
C ASN A 349 -11.88 19.02 -24.76
N THR A 350 -11.15 19.42 -23.70
CA THR A 350 -10.73 20.81 -23.51
C THR A 350 -9.69 21.21 -24.54
N VAL A 351 -8.72 20.33 -24.84
CA VAL A 351 -7.70 20.54 -25.88
C VAL A 351 -8.37 20.77 -27.23
N LYS A 352 -9.37 19.95 -27.59
CA LYS A 352 -10.15 20.05 -28.83
C LYS A 352 -11.04 21.31 -28.86
N ALA A 353 -11.77 21.57 -27.77
CA ALA A 353 -12.65 22.72 -27.68
C ALA A 353 -11.91 24.06 -27.75
N ALA A 354 -10.70 24.12 -27.21
CA ALA A 354 -9.85 25.31 -27.24
C ALA A 354 -8.98 25.41 -28.50
N ALA A 355 -8.97 24.38 -29.38
CA ALA A 355 -8.15 24.31 -30.60
C ALA A 355 -6.64 24.54 -30.33
N VAL A 356 -6.12 23.98 -29.22
CA VAL A 356 -4.72 24.14 -28.78
C VAL A 356 -3.84 22.95 -29.10
N GLU A 357 -4.27 22.01 -29.95
CA GLU A 357 -3.53 20.83 -30.36
C GLU A 357 -2.09 21.11 -30.77
N PRO A 358 -1.80 22.12 -31.61
CA PRO A 358 -0.43 22.40 -32.05
C PRO A 358 0.50 22.73 -30.88
N GLN A 359 0.00 23.50 -29.88
CA GLN A 359 0.77 23.88 -28.69
C GLN A 359 1.02 22.67 -27.80
N TRP A 360 0.02 21.77 -27.67
CA TRP A 360 0.11 20.56 -26.89
C TRP A 360 1.08 19.55 -27.53
N GLN A 361 1.03 19.44 -28.88
CA GLN A 361 1.94 18.62 -29.67
C GLN A 361 3.37 19.10 -29.52
N GLU A 362 3.64 20.40 -29.68
CA GLU A 362 4.98 20.98 -29.52
C GLU A 362 5.53 20.73 -28.09
N ARG A 363 4.68 20.87 -27.07
CA ARG A 363 5.06 20.59 -25.68
C ARG A 363 5.42 19.12 -25.48
N TRP A 364 4.63 18.21 -26.06
CA TRP A 364 4.89 16.78 -26.04
C TRP A 364 6.20 16.44 -26.74
N GLU A 365 6.42 16.94 -27.95
CA GLU A 365 7.64 16.71 -28.72
C GLU A 365 8.90 17.15 -27.98
N ARG A 366 8.86 18.33 -27.33
CA ARG A 366 9.97 18.83 -26.49
C ARG A 366 10.25 17.92 -25.29
N GLN A 367 9.23 17.45 -24.61
CA GLN A 367 9.40 16.54 -23.46
C GLN A 367 9.88 15.17 -23.91
N LEU A 368 9.34 14.66 -25.02
CA LEU A 368 9.75 13.38 -25.60
C LEU A 368 11.21 13.43 -26.07
N ALA A 369 11.61 14.52 -26.73
CA ALA A 369 13.01 14.74 -27.14
C ALA A 369 13.94 14.75 -25.92
N GLY A 370 13.56 15.45 -24.85
CA GLY A 370 14.32 15.46 -23.58
C GLY A 370 14.43 14.09 -22.93
N TYR A 371 13.36 13.32 -22.93
CA TYR A 371 13.38 11.93 -22.43
C TYR A 371 14.25 11.04 -23.32
N SER A 372 14.14 11.16 -24.66
CA SER A 372 14.95 10.40 -25.61
C SER A 372 16.43 10.70 -25.47
N ASP A 373 16.83 11.98 -25.35
CA ASP A 373 18.21 12.40 -25.11
C ASP A 373 18.77 11.81 -23.80
N SER A 374 18.01 11.89 -22.71
CA SER A 374 18.43 11.30 -21.44
C SER A 374 18.54 9.77 -21.53
N SER A 375 17.63 9.11 -22.25
CA SER A 375 17.69 7.66 -22.52
C SER A 375 18.93 7.29 -23.34
N GLN A 376 19.24 8.08 -24.38
CA GLN A 376 20.42 7.88 -25.21
C GLN A 376 21.73 8.03 -24.43
N ARG A 377 21.79 9.00 -23.49
CA ARG A 377 22.95 9.17 -22.60
C ARG A 377 23.16 7.96 -21.69
N VAL A 378 22.09 7.35 -21.17
CA VAL A 378 22.17 6.11 -20.39
C VAL A 378 22.69 4.98 -21.23
N ILE A 379 22.13 4.79 -22.44
CA ILE A 379 22.53 3.72 -23.39
C ILE A 379 23.98 3.89 -23.82
N ASN A 380 24.37 5.10 -24.19
CA ASN A 380 25.75 5.36 -24.65
C ASN A 380 26.77 5.10 -23.54
N LEU A 381 26.49 5.52 -22.31
CA LEU A 381 27.39 5.28 -21.19
C LEU A 381 27.46 3.79 -20.82
N GLY A 382 26.34 3.09 -20.84
CA GLY A 382 26.29 1.64 -20.65
C GLY A 382 27.06 0.87 -21.73
N ASN A 383 26.86 1.25 -22.99
CA ASN A 383 27.59 0.66 -24.13
C ASN A 383 29.08 0.94 -24.06
N SER A 384 29.49 2.17 -23.70
CA SER A 384 30.90 2.52 -23.52
C SER A 384 31.57 1.66 -22.43
N GLY A 385 30.87 1.44 -21.32
CA GLY A 385 31.32 0.55 -20.25
C GLY A 385 31.48 -0.90 -20.74
N SER A 386 30.49 -1.40 -21.48
CA SER A 386 30.55 -2.74 -22.07
C SER A 386 31.68 -2.90 -23.07
N GLN A 387 31.92 -1.91 -23.93
CA GLN A 387 33.06 -1.91 -24.89
C GLN A 387 34.40 -1.90 -24.21
N LEU A 388 34.57 -1.12 -23.13
CA LEU A 388 35.81 -1.13 -22.32
C LEU A 388 36.05 -2.50 -21.68
N ILE A 389 35.02 -3.15 -21.16
CA ILE A 389 35.11 -4.51 -20.61
C ILE A 389 35.53 -5.50 -21.71
N GLN A 390 34.93 -5.40 -22.91
CA GLN A 390 35.31 -6.24 -24.04
C GLN A 390 36.75 -5.97 -24.50
N LEU A 391 37.21 -4.73 -24.49
CA LEU A 391 38.61 -4.39 -24.79
C LEU A 391 39.54 -5.09 -23.82
N VAL A 392 39.28 -4.99 -22.50
CA VAL A 392 40.09 -5.69 -21.47
C VAL A 392 40.10 -7.20 -21.73
N SER A 393 38.99 -7.79 -22.10
CA SER A 393 38.87 -9.22 -22.43
C SER A 393 39.71 -9.58 -23.66
N LYS A 394 39.67 -8.76 -24.72
CA LYS A 394 40.51 -8.97 -25.93
C LYS A 394 42.01 -8.81 -25.66
N LEU A 395 42.38 -7.85 -24.81
CA LEU A 395 43.79 -7.69 -24.39
C LEU A 395 44.26 -8.89 -23.56
N ASN A 396 43.40 -9.39 -22.66
CA ASN A 396 43.71 -10.63 -21.94
C ASN A 396 43.91 -11.83 -22.87
N LEU A 397 43.03 -12.01 -23.85
CA LEU A 397 43.18 -13.06 -24.86
C LEU A 397 44.49 -12.92 -25.64
N ALA A 398 44.81 -11.72 -26.09
CA ALA A 398 46.09 -11.45 -26.80
C ALA A 398 47.30 -11.78 -25.94
N ALA A 399 47.28 -11.39 -24.64
CA ALA A 399 48.33 -11.72 -23.69
C ALA A 399 48.43 -13.24 -23.44
N ILE A 400 47.31 -13.94 -23.23
CA ILE A 400 47.29 -15.40 -23.09
C ILE A 400 47.86 -16.08 -24.32
N LEU A 401 47.50 -15.64 -25.53
CA LEU A 401 48.02 -16.22 -26.77
C LEU A 401 49.53 -15.98 -26.91
N TYR A 402 50.03 -14.75 -26.67
CA TYR A 402 51.42 -14.41 -26.80
C TYR A 402 52.31 -15.16 -25.78
N PHE A 403 51.97 -15.06 -24.48
CA PHE A 403 52.77 -15.71 -23.45
C PHE A 403 52.55 -17.20 -23.41
N GLY A 404 51.36 -17.68 -23.79
CA GLY A 404 51.04 -19.10 -23.88
C GLY A 404 51.75 -19.77 -25.06
N ALA A 405 51.76 -19.15 -26.24
CA ALA A 405 52.50 -19.67 -27.38
C ALA A 405 54.03 -19.75 -27.07
N ARG A 406 54.57 -18.74 -26.39
CA ARG A 406 55.95 -18.78 -25.89
C ARG A 406 56.16 -19.94 -24.93
N ALA A 407 55.26 -20.18 -23.97
CA ALA A 407 55.36 -21.30 -23.05
C ALA A 407 55.24 -22.66 -23.75
N VAL A 408 54.49 -22.76 -24.85
CA VAL A 408 54.45 -23.96 -25.70
C VAL A 408 55.79 -24.17 -26.43
N ILE A 409 56.34 -23.15 -27.02
CA ILE A 409 57.69 -23.20 -27.69
C ILE A 409 58.77 -23.57 -26.67
N ASP A 410 58.70 -23.08 -25.46
CA ASP A 410 59.60 -23.39 -24.35
C ASP A 410 59.32 -24.78 -23.70
N HIS A 411 58.41 -25.60 -24.29
CA HIS A 411 57.99 -26.91 -23.79
C HIS A 411 57.44 -26.93 -22.35
N GLN A 412 56.96 -25.80 -21.83
CA GLN A 412 56.39 -25.67 -20.49
C GLN A 412 54.88 -26.01 -20.47
N MET A 413 54.25 -26.09 -21.64
CA MET A 413 52.82 -26.33 -21.80
C MET A 413 52.57 -27.02 -23.18
N THR A 414 51.48 -27.81 -23.26
CA THR A 414 51.03 -28.37 -24.54
C THR A 414 50.17 -27.39 -25.33
N VAL A 415 50.01 -27.61 -26.63
CA VAL A 415 49.09 -26.78 -27.48
C VAL A 415 47.66 -26.94 -26.98
N GLY A 416 47.19 -28.16 -26.68
CA GLY A 416 45.88 -28.42 -26.17
C GLY A 416 45.68 -27.81 -24.76
N GLY A 417 46.74 -27.77 -23.93
CA GLY A 417 46.72 -27.08 -22.64
C GLY A 417 46.50 -25.56 -22.81
N LEU A 418 47.12 -24.92 -23.83
CA LEU A 418 46.87 -23.50 -24.12
C LEU A 418 45.40 -23.25 -24.59
N VAL A 419 44.87 -24.11 -25.42
CA VAL A 419 43.46 -24.01 -25.84
C VAL A 419 42.52 -24.15 -24.63
N ALA A 420 42.72 -25.18 -23.80
CA ALA A 420 41.93 -25.38 -22.60
C ALA A 420 42.03 -24.19 -21.64
N PHE A 421 43.25 -23.67 -21.40
CA PHE A 421 43.46 -22.49 -20.58
C PHE A 421 42.63 -21.27 -21.09
N ASN A 422 42.66 -21.02 -22.40
CA ASN A 422 41.90 -19.93 -23.00
C ASN A 422 40.40 -20.12 -22.82
N MET A 423 39.89 -21.35 -22.96
CA MET A 423 38.47 -21.66 -22.72
C MET A 423 38.08 -21.44 -21.25
N PHE A 424 38.95 -21.80 -20.29
CA PHE A 424 38.70 -21.50 -18.86
C PHE A 424 38.76 -20.00 -18.59
N ALA A 425 39.69 -19.24 -19.18
CA ALA A 425 39.78 -17.81 -19.03
C ALA A 425 38.52 -17.09 -19.51
N GLN A 426 37.92 -17.53 -20.62
CA GLN A 426 36.61 -17.02 -21.09
C GLN A 426 35.47 -17.33 -20.10
N ARG A 427 35.48 -18.52 -19.46
CA ARG A 427 34.48 -18.88 -18.44
C ARG A 427 34.61 -18.07 -17.14
N VAL A 428 35.79 -17.57 -16.80
CA VAL A 428 36.02 -16.66 -15.69
C VAL A 428 35.51 -15.25 -16.00
N SER A 429 35.71 -14.79 -17.22
CA SER A 429 35.31 -13.42 -17.63
C SER A 429 33.78 -13.21 -17.60
N GLY A 430 32.99 -14.21 -18.01
CA GLY A 430 31.52 -14.14 -18.04
C GLY A 430 30.86 -13.78 -16.69
N PRO A 431 31.10 -14.55 -15.61
CA PRO A 431 30.61 -14.22 -14.27
C PRO A 431 31.00 -12.83 -13.78
N VAL A 432 32.23 -12.39 -14.04
CA VAL A 432 32.69 -11.05 -13.62
C VAL A 432 31.91 -9.94 -14.32
N ILE A 433 31.66 -10.09 -15.62
CA ILE A 433 30.83 -9.15 -16.38
C ILE A 433 29.39 -9.15 -15.82
N ARG A 434 28.82 -10.32 -15.54
CA ARG A 434 27.49 -10.43 -14.93
C ARG A 434 27.44 -9.77 -13.55
N MET A 435 28.46 -9.91 -12.71
CA MET A 435 28.53 -9.23 -11.42
C MET A 435 28.53 -7.70 -11.57
N ALA A 436 29.21 -7.16 -12.60
CA ALA A 436 29.16 -5.74 -12.88
C ALA A 436 27.75 -5.28 -13.32
N GLN A 437 27.06 -6.06 -14.15
CA GLN A 437 25.68 -5.79 -14.55
C GLN A 437 24.73 -5.88 -13.34
N LEU A 438 24.90 -6.87 -12.49
CA LEU A 438 24.14 -7.02 -11.25
C LEU A 438 24.28 -5.85 -10.31
N TRP A 439 25.45 -5.23 -10.25
CA TRP A 439 25.63 -4.01 -9.48
C TRP A 439 24.79 -2.86 -10.02
N GLN A 440 24.69 -2.73 -11.35
CA GLN A 440 23.81 -1.73 -11.99
C GLN A 440 22.33 -2.03 -11.70
N ASP A 441 21.91 -3.27 -11.86
CA ASP A 441 20.53 -3.69 -11.57
C ASP A 441 20.20 -3.46 -10.09
N PHE A 442 21.13 -3.74 -9.18
CA PHE A 442 20.96 -3.46 -7.75
C PHE A 442 20.76 -1.97 -7.47
N GLN A 443 21.47 -1.07 -8.16
CA GLN A 443 21.26 0.37 -8.02
C GLN A 443 19.86 0.78 -8.51
N GLN A 444 19.38 0.22 -9.62
CA GLN A 444 18.02 0.46 -10.10
C GLN A 444 16.97 -0.04 -9.08
N VAL A 445 17.17 -1.23 -8.55
CA VAL A 445 16.31 -1.81 -7.53
C VAL A 445 16.30 -0.97 -6.25
N ARG A 446 17.43 -0.44 -5.82
CA ARG A 446 17.49 0.44 -4.65
C ARG A 446 16.60 1.68 -4.83
N ILE A 447 16.62 2.30 -6.03
CA ILE A 447 15.75 3.42 -6.38
C ILE A 447 14.30 2.96 -6.43
N ALA A 448 14.02 1.82 -7.05
CA ALA A 448 12.68 1.25 -7.11
C ALA A 448 12.10 0.95 -5.71
N ILE A 449 12.90 0.41 -4.79
CA ILE A 449 12.52 0.18 -3.38
C ILE A 449 12.22 1.50 -2.67
N ALA A 450 13.04 2.52 -2.83
CA ALA A 450 12.78 3.83 -2.22
C ALA A 450 11.44 4.41 -2.68
N ARG A 451 11.13 4.33 -3.99
CA ARG A 451 9.88 4.83 -4.58
C ARG A 451 8.65 4.01 -4.21
N LEU A 452 8.78 2.70 -4.22
CA LEU A 452 7.70 1.81 -3.76
C LEU A 452 7.49 1.96 -2.25
N GLY A 453 8.55 2.28 -1.51
CA GLY A 453 8.52 2.60 -0.09
C GLY A 453 7.62 3.79 0.25
N ASP A 454 7.51 4.78 -0.62
CA ASP A 454 6.58 5.91 -0.45
C ASP A 454 5.10 5.46 -0.43
N VAL A 455 4.79 4.31 -1.03
CA VAL A 455 3.47 3.67 -0.99
C VAL A 455 3.36 2.75 0.23
N LEU A 456 4.31 1.83 0.39
CA LEU A 456 4.26 0.74 1.37
C LEU A 456 4.56 1.19 2.81
N ASN A 457 5.24 2.32 2.99
CA ASN A 457 5.47 2.91 4.32
C ASN A 457 4.27 3.72 4.84
N GLN A 458 3.27 4.01 3.99
CA GLN A 458 2.07 4.68 4.45
C GLN A 458 1.22 3.72 5.28
N PRO A 459 0.73 4.16 6.44
CA PRO A 459 -0.17 3.34 7.24
C PRO A 459 -1.49 3.14 6.47
N THR A 460 -1.94 1.90 6.45
CA THR A 460 -3.28 1.57 5.93
C THR A 460 -4.36 2.03 6.91
N GLU A 461 -5.57 2.24 6.41
CA GLU A 461 -6.73 2.41 7.30
C GLU A 461 -6.82 1.21 8.26
N PRO A 462 -7.28 1.42 9.50
CA PRO A 462 -7.49 0.33 10.44
C PRO A 462 -8.40 -0.72 9.79
N GLY A 463 -7.85 -1.87 9.49
CA GLY A 463 -8.62 -2.97 8.89
C GLY A 463 -9.49 -3.68 9.93
N ALA A 464 -10.42 -4.51 9.44
CA ALA A 464 -11.34 -5.33 10.22
C ALA A 464 -10.63 -6.38 11.10
N GLY A 465 -9.76 -5.93 12.01
CA GLY A 465 -9.14 -6.80 13.03
C GLY A 465 -10.07 -7.14 14.18
N SER A 466 -11.07 -6.30 14.42
CA SER A 466 -12.10 -6.48 15.45
C SER A 466 -13.41 -6.91 14.80
N ARG A 467 -13.68 -8.20 14.78
CA ARG A 467 -15.00 -8.75 14.45
C ARG A 467 -15.96 -8.62 15.65
N THR A 468 -16.03 -7.45 16.27
CA THR A 468 -17.14 -7.16 17.16
C THR A 468 -18.33 -6.90 16.25
N ALA A 469 -19.29 -7.80 16.26
CA ALA A 469 -20.57 -7.57 15.62
C ALA A 469 -21.23 -6.39 16.37
N LEU A 470 -21.09 -5.19 15.82
CA LEU A 470 -21.84 -4.04 16.34
C LEU A 470 -23.31 -4.26 16.03
N PRO A 471 -24.23 -3.90 16.95
CA PRO A 471 -25.66 -3.97 16.70
C PRO A 471 -26.02 -3.11 15.50
N ALA A 472 -27.16 -3.43 14.86
CA ALA A 472 -27.67 -2.61 13.78
C ALA A 472 -27.87 -1.17 14.25
N ILE A 473 -27.32 -0.20 13.50
CA ILE A 473 -27.44 1.21 13.85
C ILE A 473 -28.87 1.69 13.68
N THR A 474 -29.30 2.60 14.57
CA THR A 474 -30.57 3.33 14.44
C THR A 474 -30.39 4.56 13.56
N GLY A 475 -29.22 5.17 13.59
CA GLY A 475 -28.84 6.28 12.72
C GLY A 475 -28.84 7.64 13.39
N THR A 476 -28.80 7.73 14.72
CA THR A 476 -28.56 9.02 15.42
C THR A 476 -27.12 9.44 15.21
N VAL A 477 -26.88 10.67 14.73
CA VAL A 477 -25.55 11.22 14.48
C VAL A 477 -25.31 12.44 15.34
N ALA A 478 -24.14 12.50 16.00
CA ALA A 478 -23.76 13.71 16.75
C ALA A 478 -22.31 14.10 16.44
N PHE A 479 -22.10 15.38 16.22
CA PHE A 479 -20.81 16.05 16.16
C PHE A 479 -20.65 16.85 17.47
N ASP A 480 -19.55 16.66 18.17
CA ASP A 480 -19.29 17.26 19.47
C ASP A 480 -17.97 18.03 19.40
N HIS A 481 -18.07 19.36 19.32
CA HIS A 481 -16.94 20.31 19.24
C HIS A 481 -15.89 19.93 18.16
N VAL A 482 -16.36 19.53 16.98
CA VAL A 482 -15.51 18.99 15.91
C VAL A 482 -14.66 20.09 15.29
N ARG A 483 -13.34 19.84 15.25
CA ARG A 483 -12.35 20.65 14.52
C ARG A 483 -11.59 19.79 13.52
N PHE A 484 -11.43 20.33 12.32
CA PHE A 484 -10.74 19.63 11.24
C PHE A 484 -10.12 20.60 10.23
N ARG A 485 -8.94 20.21 9.72
CA ARG A 485 -8.26 20.81 8.55
C ARG A 485 -7.55 19.73 7.76
N TYR A 486 -7.41 19.91 6.44
CA TYR A 486 -6.77 18.92 5.56
C TYR A 486 -5.25 18.86 5.72
N GLY A 487 -4.58 19.96 6.05
CA GLY A 487 -3.14 20.04 6.29
C GLY A 487 -2.76 20.10 7.76
N LEU A 488 -1.46 19.98 8.04
CA LEU A 488 -0.92 20.19 9.40
C LEU A 488 -0.95 21.66 9.80
N GLU A 489 -0.84 22.55 8.83
CA GLU A 489 -0.84 24.01 8.98
C GLU A 489 -1.95 24.61 8.12
N GLY A 490 -2.43 25.81 8.50
CA GLY A 490 -3.49 26.51 7.79
C GLY A 490 -4.79 26.68 8.58
N PRO A 491 -5.79 27.37 7.99
CA PRO A 491 -7.05 27.65 8.67
C PRO A 491 -7.88 26.38 8.87
N TRP A 492 -8.69 26.38 9.89
CA TRP A 492 -9.65 25.30 10.16
C TRP A 492 -10.70 25.25 9.02
N THR A 493 -10.89 24.08 8.44
CA THR A 493 -11.97 23.83 7.47
C THR A 493 -13.31 23.64 8.19
N LEU A 494 -13.29 23.02 9.38
CA LEU A 494 -14.38 23.01 10.35
C LEU A 494 -13.81 23.46 11.69
N ASP A 495 -14.47 24.42 12.35
CA ASP A 495 -14.04 25.02 13.60
C ASP A 495 -15.19 25.03 14.60
N ASP A 496 -15.09 24.15 15.60
CA ASP A 496 -16.04 24.01 16.71
C ASP A 496 -17.47 23.66 16.28
N VAL A 497 -17.61 22.69 15.37
CA VAL A 497 -18.92 22.25 14.89
C VAL A 497 -19.58 21.32 15.90
N THR A 498 -20.72 21.75 16.44
CA THR A 498 -21.58 20.96 17.33
C THR A 498 -22.95 20.80 16.67
N LEU A 499 -23.36 19.55 16.40
CA LEU A 499 -24.58 19.20 15.65
C LEU A 499 -25.14 17.89 16.15
N HIS A 500 -26.45 17.81 16.34
CA HIS A 500 -27.16 16.58 16.65
C HIS A 500 -28.27 16.32 15.62
N ILE A 501 -28.24 15.12 15.02
CA ILE A 501 -29.19 14.67 14.00
C ILE A 501 -29.90 13.45 14.57
N PRO A 502 -31.17 13.55 14.96
CA PRO A 502 -31.94 12.41 15.47
C PRO A 502 -32.11 11.32 14.39
N ALA A 503 -32.26 10.07 14.83
CA ALA A 503 -32.56 8.97 13.92
C ALA A 503 -33.84 9.22 13.12
N GLY A 504 -33.81 8.91 11.84
CA GLY A 504 -34.96 9.03 10.94
C GLY A 504 -35.33 10.46 10.53
N THR A 505 -34.47 11.45 10.80
CA THR A 505 -34.67 12.87 10.40
C THR A 505 -33.82 13.25 9.21
N SER A 506 -34.27 14.25 8.46
CA SER A 506 -33.58 14.84 7.32
C SER A 506 -32.92 16.16 7.70
N LEU A 507 -31.63 16.29 7.42
CA LEU A 507 -30.84 17.50 7.62
C LEU A 507 -30.39 18.09 6.28
N GLY A 508 -30.78 19.33 6.01
CA GLY A 508 -30.26 20.13 4.90
C GLY A 508 -29.01 20.92 5.33
N ILE A 509 -27.95 20.88 4.53
CA ILE A 509 -26.73 21.67 4.74
C ILE A 509 -26.54 22.64 3.60
N VAL A 510 -26.56 23.95 3.91
CA VAL A 510 -26.36 25.04 2.93
C VAL A 510 -25.16 25.87 3.32
N GLY A 511 -24.62 26.63 2.36
CA GLY A 511 -23.49 27.53 2.57
C GLY A 511 -22.74 27.82 1.28
N SER A 512 -21.83 28.79 1.33
CA SER A 512 -20.97 29.12 0.19
C SER A 512 -20.03 27.97 -0.19
N SER A 513 -19.48 27.99 -1.40
CA SER A 513 -18.42 27.07 -1.79
C SER A 513 -17.22 27.24 -0.83
N GLY A 514 -16.63 26.13 -0.41
CA GLY A 514 -15.52 26.12 0.56
C GLY A 514 -15.93 26.31 2.03
N SER A 515 -17.23 26.39 2.38
CA SER A 515 -17.66 26.54 3.77
C SER A 515 -17.49 25.27 4.65
N GLY A 516 -17.10 24.13 4.09
CA GLY A 516 -16.86 22.88 4.83
C GLY A 516 -17.96 21.82 4.70
N LYS A 517 -19.01 22.03 3.86
CA LYS A 517 -20.14 21.10 3.70
C LYS A 517 -19.72 19.66 3.37
N SER A 518 -18.98 19.46 2.28
CA SER A 518 -18.52 18.11 1.87
C SER A 518 -17.46 17.55 2.83
N THR A 519 -16.75 18.40 3.59
CA THR A 519 -15.84 17.95 4.64
C THR A 519 -16.61 17.28 5.78
N LEU A 520 -17.76 17.83 6.15
CA LEU A 520 -18.61 17.28 7.21
C LEU A 520 -19.08 15.85 6.86
N THR A 521 -19.49 15.63 5.60
CA THR A 521 -19.90 14.30 5.13
C THR A 521 -18.72 13.34 4.96
N LYS A 522 -17.53 13.81 4.54
CA LYS A 522 -16.31 13.01 4.49
C LYS A 522 -15.88 12.53 5.89
N LEU A 523 -16.03 13.38 6.91
CA LEU A 523 -15.73 13.03 8.30
C LEU A 523 -16.75 12.01 8.84
N LEU A 524 -18.04 12.15 8.54
CA LEU A 524 -19.09 11.20 8.95
C LEU A 524 -18.84 9.79 8.37
N GLN A 525 -18.32 9.70 7.14
CA GLN A 525 -17.89 8.45 6.51
C GLN A 525 -16.55 7.92 7.06
N ARG A 526 -15.92 8.65 7.98
CA ARG A 526 -14.56 8.35 8.46
C ARG A 526 -13.53 8.20 7.32
N LEU A 527 -13.68 8.99 6.25
CA LEU A 527 -12.65 9.12 5.21
C LEU A 527 -11.45 9.93 5.72
N TYR A 528 -11.71 10.80 6.70
CA TYR A 528 -10.73 11.54 7.47
C TYR A 528 -11.03 11.38 8.97
N VAL A 529 -10.02 11.61 9.80
CA VAL A 529 -10.13 11.58 11.26
C VAL A 529 -10.12 13.01 11.80
N VAL A 530 -11.02 13.32 12.72
CA VAL A 530 -11.09 14.64 13.37
C VAL A 530 -9.83 14.94 14.17
N GLN A 531 -9.41 16.19 14.22
CA GLN A 531 -8.24 16.65 14.99
C GLN A 531 -8.64 17.20 16.36
N GLY A 532 -9.90 17.56 16.56
CA GLY A 532 -10.48 17.95 17.84
C GLY A 532 -11.95 17.56 17.90
N GLY A 533 -12.47 17.33 19.10
CA GLY A 533 -13.82 16.84 19.29
C GLY A 533 -14.00 15.37 18.88
N ARG A 534 -15.25 14.95 18.68
CA ARG A 534 -15.59 13.57 18.27
C ARG A 534 -16.88 13.56 17.44
N ILE A 535 -17.05 12.48 16.68
CA ILE A 535 -18.29 12.21 15.94
C ILE A 535 -18.81 10.85 16.42
N THR A 536 -20.07 10.80 16.82
CA THR A 536 -20.69 9.56 17.28
C THR A 536 -21.87 9.17 16.41
N ILE A 537 -22.08 7.87 16.26
CA ILE A 537 -23.30 7.27 15.69
C ILE A 537 -23.88 6.37 16.77
N ASP A 538 -25.15 6.62 17.13
CA ASP A 538 -25.85 5.95 18.24
C ASP A 538 -25.05 5.95 19.56
N GLY A 539 -24.33 7.07 19.83
CA GLY A 539 -23.49 7.24 21.03
C GLY A 539 -22.09 6.60 20.92
N VAL A 540 -21.80 5.83 19.88
CA VAL A 540 -20.48 5.20 19.67
C VAL A 540 -19.60 6.10 18.82
N ASP A 541 -18.38 6.38 19.28
CA ASP A 541 -17.40 7.17 18.52
C ASP A 541 -16.97 6.43 17.26
N ILE A 542 -17.18 7.07 16.10
CA ILE A 542 -16.80 6.49 14.79
C ILE A 542 -15.30 6.25 14.65
N ALA A 543 -14.45 6.91 15.46
CA ALA A 543 -13.02 6.65 15.48
C ALA A 543 -12.68 5.23 15.95
N GLN A 544 -13.58 4.59 16.71
CA GLN A 544 -13.40 3.23 17.23
C GLN A 544 -14.08 2.15 16.36
N ILE A 545 -14.95 2.55 15.43
CA ILE A 545 -15.68 1.62 14.55
C ILE A 545 -14.79 1.22 13.36
N ASP A 546 -14.91 -0.02 12.87
CA ASP A 546 -14.30 -0.44 11.60
C ASP A 546 -14.83 0.42 10.43
N PRO A 547 -13.96 1.15 9.69
CA PRO A 547 -14.40 1.99 8.58
C PRO A 547 -15.19 1.25 7.50
N ALA A 548 -14.81 0.00 7.21
CA ALA A 548 -15.49 -0.78 6.19
C ALA A 548 -16.90 -1.20 6.63
N TRP A 549 -17.08 -1.52 7.91
CA TRP A 549 -18.40 -1.80 8.47
C TRP A 549 -19.25 -0.53 8.50
N LEU A 550 -18.70 0.59 8.98
CA LEU A 550 -19.41 1.87 9.04
C LEU A 550 -19.88 2.33 7.66
N ARG A 551 -19.00 2.31 6.66
CA ARG A 551 -19.34 2.75 5.29
C ARG A 551 -20.41 1.88 4.64
N ARG A 552 -20.55 0.60 5.03
CA ARG A 552 -21.67 -0.26 4.56
C ARG A 552 -23.01 0.11 5.16
N GLN A 553 -23.05 0.81 6.29
CA GLN A 553 -24.28 1.31 6.90
C GLN A 553 -24.70 2.68 6.34
N ILE A 554 -23.83 3.33 5.58
CA ILE A 554 -24.05 4.66 5.02
C ILE A 554 -24.18 4.55 3.50
N GLY A 555 -25.32 4.93 2.95
CA GLY A 555 -25.49 5.13 1.51
C GLY A 555 -24.98 6.52 1.14
N VAL A 556 -24.15 6.62 0.10
CA VAL A 556 -23.56 7.90 -0.33
C VAL A 556 -23.76 8.10 -1.82
N VAL A 557 -24.30 9.26 -2.17
CA VAL A 557 -24.33 9.78 -3.53
C VAL A 557 -23.35 10.95 -3.58
N LEU A 558 -22.26 10.79 -4.33
CA LEU A 558 -21.20 11.80 -4.46
C LEU A 558 -21.59 12.86 -5.49
N GLN A 559 -20.93 14.00 -5.45
CA GLN A 559 -21.08 15.07 -6.45
C GLN A 559 -20.69 14.60 -7.85
N GLU A 560 -19.54 13.90 -7.96
CA GLU A 560 -19.12 13.22 -9.19
C GLU A 560 -19.37 11.72 -9.07
N ASN A 561 -20.36 11.22 -9.81
CA ASN A 561 -20.75 9.82 -9.77
C ASN A 561 -20.02 9.01 -10.85
N LEU A 562 -18.98 8.30 -10.47
CA LEU A 562 -18.27 7.37 -11.34
C LEU A 562 -19.07 6.08 -11.49
N LEU A 563 -19.36 5.68 -12.72
CA LEU A 563 -19.84 4.36 -13.06
C LEU A 563 -18.69 3.51 -13.61
N PHE A 564 -18.67 2.25 -13.23
CA PHE A 564 -17.68 1.29 -13.71
C PHE A 564 -18.11 0.67 -15.04
N ASN A 565 -17.15 0.29 -15.86
CA ASN A 565 -17.40 -0.44 -17.10
C ASN A 565 -17.89 -1.87 -16.80
N ARG A 566 -19.16 -1.98 -16.46
CA ARG A 566 -19.90 -3.20 -16.10
C ARG A 566 -21.37 -3.03 -16.48
N SER A 567 -22.19 -4.08 -16.31
CA SER A 567 -23.64 -3.94 -16.50
C SER A 567 -24.26 -2.91 -15.55
N ILE A 568 -25.44 -2.39 -15.89
CA ILE A 568 -26.22 -1.52 -15.00
C ILE A 568 -26.51 -2.23 -13.69
N ARG A 569 -26.91 -3.51 -13.76
CA ARG A 569 -27.11 -4.37 -12.59
C ARG A 569 -25.90 -4.39 -11.68
N ASP A 570 -24.72 -4.67 -12.22
CA ASP A 570 -23.48 -4.75 -11.42
C ASP A 570 -23.06 -3.38 -10.87
N ASN A 571 -23.39 -2.31 -11.56
CA ASN A 571 -23.17 -0.96 -11.08
C ASN A 571 -24.05 -0.62 -9.89
N ILE A 572 -25.31 -1.02 -9.88
CA ILE A 572 -26.22 -0.84 -8.74
C ILE A 572 -25.82 -1.78 -7.60
N ALA A 573 -25.60 -3.06 -7.89
CA ALA A 573 -25.24 -4.10 -6.92
C ALA A 573 -23.75 -4.09 -6.52
N LEU A 574 -23.02 -2.98 -6.71
CA LEU A 574 -21.57 -2.89 -6.53
C LEU A 574 -21.09 -3.39 -5.15
N ALA A 575 -21.86 -3.12 -4.10
CA ALA A 575 -21.54 -3.55 -2.73
C ALA A 575 -21.73 -5.05 -2.50
N ASN A 576 -22.60 -5.71 -3.27
CA ASN A 576 -22.87 -7.15 -3.20
C ASN A 576 -23.28 -7.68 -4.58
N PRO A 577 -22.33 -8.18 -5.39
CA PRO A 577 -22.62 -8.70 -6.74
C PRO A 577 -23.59 -9.90 -6.76
N ALA A 578 -23.76 -10.60 -5.64
CA ALA A 578 -24.70 -11.72 -5.51
C ALA A 578 -26.12 -11.29 -5.12
N MET A 579 -26.41 -9.98 -5.12
CA MET A 579 -27.72 -9.44 -4.75
C MET A 579 -28.82 -9.90 -5.71
N PRO A 580 -30.00 -10.35 -5.20
CA PRO A 580 -31.15 -10.71 -6.02
C PRO A 580 -31.59 -9.55 -6.92
N LEU A 581 -32.03 -9.87 -8.15
CA LEU A 581 -32.43 -8.86 -9.12
C LEU A 581 -33.60 -8.02 -8.64
N GLU A 582 -34.52 -8.62 -7.87
CA GLU A 582 -35.69 -7.95 -7.30
C GLU A 582 -35.30 -6.78 -6.40
N GLN A 583 -34.25 -6.93 -5.60
CA GLN A 583 -33.71 -5.85 -4.76
C GLN A 583 -33.07 -4.75 -5.58
N VAL A 584 -32.37 -5.10 -6.66
CA VAL A 584 -31.79 -4.14 -7.60
C VAL A 584 -32.90 -3.34 -8.30
N VAL A 585 -33.97 -4.01 -8.73
CA VAL A 585 -35.14 -3.38 -9.36
C VAL A 585 -35.85 -2.46 -8.38
N ALA A 586 -36.07 -2.89 -7.13
CA ALA A 586 -36.71 -2.06 -6.10
C ALA A 586 -35.90 -0.77 -5.83
N ALA A 587 -34.55 -0.87 -5.73
CA ALA A 587 -33.71 0.31 -5.57
C ALA A 587 -33.74 1.22 -6.81
N ALA A 588 -33.80 0.66 -8.01
CA ALA A 588 -33.93 1.40 -9.26
C ALA A 588 -35.27 2.11 -9.38
N GLN A 589 -36.35 1.50 -8.90
CA GLN A 589 -37.70 2.12 -8.83
C GLN A 589 -37.71 3.32 -7.87
N LEU A 590 -37.12 3.15 -6.66
CA LEU A 590 -37.02 4.23 -5.68
C LEU A 590 -36.21 5.42 -6.21
N SER A 591 -35.17 5.16 -7.00
CA SER A 591 -34.33 6.23 -7.59
C SER A 591 -34.91 6.81 -8.89
N GLY A 592 -36.01 6.29 -9.42
CA GLY A 592 -36.56 6.64 -10.74
C GLY A 592 -35.68 6.17 -11.91
N ALA A 593 -34.77 5.21 -11.67
CA ALA A 593 -33.90 4.68 -12.72
C ALA A 593 -34.58 3.56 -13.53
N HIS A 594 -35.54 2.83 -12.96
CA HIS A 594 -36.16 1.69 -13.59
C HIS A 594 -36.77 2.00 -14.96
N GLU A 595 -37.47 3.13 -15.07
CA GLU A 595 -38.17 3.53 -16.28
C GLU A 595 -37.28 3.67 -17.51
N PHE A 596 -36.08 4.29 -17.34
CA PHE A 596 -35.16 4.37 -18.46
C PHE A 596 -34.41 3.06 -18.70
N ILE A 597 -34.10 2.28 -17.63
CA ILE A 597 -33.38 1.02 -17.76
C ILE A 597 -34.16 0.04 -18.64
N VAL A 598 -35.49 -0.11 -18.43
CA VAL A 598 -36.30 -1.04 -19.21
C VAL A 598 -36.49 -0.62 -20.68
N ARG A 599 -36.23 0.65 -21.00
CA ARG A 599 -36.24 1.14 -22.38
C ARG A 599 -34.95 0.84 -23.13
N LEU A 600 -33.87 0.46 -22.42
CA LEU A 600 -32.62 0.09 -23.05
C LEU A 600 -32.72 -1.33 -23.67
N PRO A 601 -32.05 -1.59 -24.80
CA PRO A 601 -32.17 -2.88 -25.50
C PRO A 601 -31.84 -4.10 -24.66
N ALA A 602 -30.88 -4.02 -23.73
CA ALA A 602 -30.50 -5.10 -22.84
C ALA A 602 -30.97 -4.88 -21.38
N GLY A 603 -31.82 -3.86 -21.12
CA GLY A 603 -32.33 -3.57 -19.78
C GLY A 603 -31.23 -3.46 -18.73
N TYR A 604 -31.34 -4.19 -17.62
CA TYR A 604 -30.35 -4.21 -16.53
C TYR A 604 -28.99 -4.81 -16.92
N ASP A 605 -28.90 -5.59 -17.99
CA ASP A 605 -27.65 -6.17 -18.49
C ASP A 605 -26.92 -5.25 -19.48
N THR A 606 -27.48 -4.07 -19.76
CA THR A 606 -26.82 -3.04 -20.60
C THR A 606 -25.47 -2.69 -20.01
N GLN A 607 -24.42 -2.79 -20.86
CA GLN A 607 -23.06 -2.42 -20.47
C GLN A 607 -22.92 -0.90 -20.38
N VAL A 608 -22.37 -0.45 -19.27
CA VAL A 608 -22.00 0.95 -19.04
C VAL A 608 -20.58 1.11 -19.55
N GLU A 609 -20.38 2.04 -20.49
CA GLU A 609 -19.06 2.38 -21.01
C GLU A 609 -18.21 3.15 -19.98
N GLU A 610 -16.93 3.37 -20.32
CA GLU A 610 -16.00 4.04 -19.42
C GLU A 610 -16.59 5.39 -18.91
N ARG A 611 -16.68 5.53 -17.58
CA ARG A 611 -17.29 6.68 -16.89
C ARG A 611 -18.78 6.91 -17.24
N GLY A 612 -19.46 5.96 -17.86
CA GLY A 612 -20.87 6.08 -18.22
C GLY A 612 -21.14 7.07 -19.38
N THR A 613 -20.22 7.13 -20.36
CA THR A 613 -20.34 8.06 -21.51
C THR A 613 -21.55 7.80 -22.38
N ASN A 614 -22.06 6.58 -22.37
CA ASN A 614 -23.28 6.17 -23.07
C ASN A 614 -24.60 6.51 -22.31
N LEU A 615 -24.51 7.21 -21.17
CA LEU A 615 -25.67 7.59 -20.36
C LEU A 615 -25.73 9.12 -20.17
N SER A 616 -26.93 9.67 -20.07
CA SER A 616 -27.10 11.10 -19.73
C SER A 616 -26.66 11.40 -18.29
N GLY A 617 -26.41 12.66 -17.96
CA GLY A 617 -26.08 13.10 -16.60
C GLY A 617 -27.12 12.66 -15.58
N GLY A 618 -28.40 12.84 -15.89
CA GLY A 618 -29.52 12.44 -15.05
C GLY A 618 -29.65 10.91 -14.89
N GLN A 619 -29.37 10.14 -15.94
CA GLN A 619 -29.36 8.68 -15.85
C GLN A 619 -28.23 8.17 -14.94
N ARG A 620 -27.01 8.72 -15.09
CA ARG A 620 -25.89 8.40 -14.19
C ARG A 620 -26.21 8.68 -12.73
N GLN A 621 -26.82 9.84 -12.47
CA GLN A 621 -27.23 10.26 -11.12
C GLN A 621 -28.24 9.30 -10.50
N ARG A 622 -29.30 8.95 -11.25
CA ARG A 622 -30.32 8.01 -10.78
C ARG A 622 -29.74 6.62 -10.50
N LEU A 623 -28.77 6.14 -11.31
CA LEU A 623 -28.04 4.92 -11.03
C LEU A 623 -27.17 5.02 -9.76
N ALA A 624 -26.56 6.15 -9.52
CA ALA A 624 -25.78 6.38 -8.29
C ALA A 624 -26.66 6.39 -7.04
N ILE A 625 -27.86 6.97 -7.15
CA ILE A 625 -28.86 6.93 -6.08
C ILE A 625 -29.34 5.48 -5.84
N ALA A 626 -29.65 4.72 -6.90
CA ALA A 626 -30.02 3.30 -6.78
C ALA A 626 -28.92 2.50 -6.07
N ARG A 627 -27.66 2.72 -6.45
CA ARG A 627 -26.46 2.12 -5.80
C ARG A 627 -26.39 2.44 -4.32
N ALA A 628 -26.66 3.68 -3.93
CA ALA A 628 -26.65 4.09 -2.53
C ALA A 628 -27.81 3.48 -1.71
N LEU A 629 -28.96 3.24 -2.34
CA LEU A 629 -30.17 2.71 -1.69
C LEU A 629 -30.24 1.18 -1.60
N VAL A 630 -29.60 0.47 -2.53
CA VAL A 630 -29.75 -0.98 -2.70
C VAL A 630 -29.37 -1.80 -1.47
N THR A 631 -28.43 -1.30 -0.65
CA THR A 631 -28.01 -1.94 0.61
C THR A 631 -28.95 -1.69 1.77
N GLY A 632 -30.01 -0.88 1.60
CA GLY A 632 -30.92 -0.50 2.67
C GLY A 632 -30.26 0.28 3.81
N PRO A 633 -29.45 1.31 3.53
CA PRO A 633 -28.68 2.00 4.55
C PRO A 633 -29.57 2.74 5.56
N ARG A 634 -29.11 2.84 6.82
CA ARG A 634 -29.79 3.62 7.87
C ARG A 634 -29.46 5.10 7.79
N ILE A 635 -28.31 5.44 7.24
CA ILE A 635 -27.87 6.83 7.01
C ILE A 635 -27.69 7.01 5.51
N LEU A 636 -28.28 8.06 4.94
CA LEU A 636 -28.14 8.41 3.52
C LEU A 636 -27.51 9.80 3.39
N ILE A 637 -26.46 9.91 2.61
CA ILE A 637 -25.79 11.17 2.31
C ILE A 637 -25.99 11.48 0.82
N LEU A 638 -26.59 12.64 0.53
CA LEU A 638 -26.81 13.15 -0.82
C LEU A 638 -25.96 14.43 -0.99
N ASP A 639 -24.77 14.28 -1.59
CA ASP A 639 -23.87 15.42 -1.85
C ASP A 639 -24.11 15.95 -3.26
N GLU A 640 -24.80 17.12 -3.34
CA GLU A 640 -25.19 17.77 -4.59
C GLU A 640 -25.91 16.87 -5.60
N ALA A 641 -26.74 15.97 -5.09
CA ALA A 641 -27.41 14.94 -5.89
C ALA A 641 -28.34 15.49 -6.99
N THR A 642 -28.57 16.78 -7.08
CA THR A 642 -29.47 17.42 -8.09
C THR A 642 -28.77 18.46 -8.96
N SER A 643 -27.46 18.72 -8.77
CA SER A 643 -26.77 19.84 -9.41
C SER A 643 -26.60 19.71 -10.94
N ALA A 644 -26.47 18.47 -11.44
CA ALA A 644 -26.23 18.16 -12.85
C ALA A 644 -27.47 17.63 -13.59
N LEU A 645 -28.70 17.84 -13.00
CA LEU A 645 -29.95 17.31 -13.55
C LEU A 645 -30.65 18.32 -14.44
N ASP A 646 -31.29 17.82 -15.47
CA ASP A 646 -32.37 18.48 -16.20
C ASP A 646 -33.63 18.55 -15.32
N ALA A 647 -34.57 19.45 -15.66
CA ALA A 647 -35.76 19.69 -14.86
C ALA A 647 -36.61 18.43 -14.64
N GLU A 648 -36.76 17.57 -15.66
CA GLU A 648 -37.53 16.34 -15.60
C GLU A 648 -36.90 15.33 -14.61
N SER A 649 -35.57 15.14 -14.69
CA SER A 649 -34.86 14.25 -13.76
C SER A 649 -34.87 14.77 -12.32
N GLU A 650 -34.82 16.10 -12.12
CA GLU A 650 -34.93 16.73 -10.80
C GLU A 650 -36.31 16.50 -10.20
N GLU A 651 -37.38 16.67 -10.98
CA GLU A 651 -38.78 16.44 -10.55
C GLU A 651 -38.97 14.97 -10.11
N ILE A 652 -38.50 14.01 -10.89
CA ILE A 652 -38.53 12.58 -10.55
C ILE A 652 -37.84 12.28 -9.22
N ILE A 653 -36.64 12.83 -9.01
CA ILE A 653 -35.90 12.61 -7.76
C ILE A 653 -36.60 13.29 -6.59
N GLN A 654 -37.09 14.52 -6.75
CA GLN A 654 -37.83 15.22 -5.69
C GLN A 654 -39.14 14.51 -5.32
N ALA A 655 -39.88 13.99 -6.29
CA ALA A 655 -41.07 13.20 -6.04
C ALA A 655 -40.77 11.93 -5.19
N ASN A 656 -39.63 11.28 -5.48
CA ASN A 656 -39.24 10.07 -4.79
C ASN A 656 -38.46 10.36 -3.48
N LEU A 657 -38.03 11.59 -3.24
CA LEU A 657 -37.18 11.94 -2.08
C LEU A 657 -37.82 11.54 -0.76
N LYS A 658 -39.11 11.76 -0.61
CA LYS A 658 -39.88 11.38 0.60
C LYS A 658 -39.88 9.86 0.84
N ALA A 659 -39.99 9.06 -0.21
CA ALA A 659 -39.90 7.60 -0.11
C ALA A 659 -38.45 7.14 0.19
N MET A 660 -37.46 7.79 -0.38
CA MET A 660 -36.03 7.49 -0.12
C MET A 660 -35.61 7.84 1.31
N THR A 661 -36.20 8.88 1.91
CA THR A 661 -35.88 9.35 3.27
C THR A 661 -36.62 8.60 4.36
N GLN A 662 -37.70 7.92 4.05
CA GLN A 662 -38.54 7.26 5.03
C GLN A 662 -37.79 6.21 5.84
N GLY A 663 -37.77 6.36 7.19
CA GLY A 663 -37.08 5.46 8.11
C GLY A 663 -35.56 5.51 8.08
N ARG A 664 -35.00 6.57 7.48
CA ARG A 664 -33.54 6.80 7.37
C ARG A 664 -33.16 8.18 7.89
N THR A 665 -31.96 8.29 8.45
CA THR A 665 -31.36 9.58 8.72
C THR A 665 -30.72 10.08 7.44
N VAL A 666 -31.09 11.27 6.97
CA VAL A 666 -30.66 11.78 5.67
C VAL A 666 -29.92 13.09 5.83
N VAL A 667 -28.76 13.20 5.20
CA VAL A 667 -27.96 14.43 5.13
C VAL A 667 -27.90 14.88 3.67
N ILE A 668 -28.48 16.04 3.38
CA ILE A 668 -28.54 16.62 2.03
C ILE A 668 -27.65 17.85 1.97
N ILE A 669 -26.59 17.78 1.18
CA ILE A 669 -25.82 18.97 0.79
C ILE A 669 -26.42 19.48 -0.52
N ALA A 670 -26.88 20.70 -0.54
CA ALA A 670 -27.50 21.24 -1.72
C ALA A 670 -26.89 22.60 -2.13
N HIS A 671 -26.64 22.73 -3.42
CA HIS A 671 -26.44 24.01 -4.07
C HIS A 671 -27.78 24.64 -4.48
N ARG A 672 -28.80 23.82 -4.79
CA ARG A 672 -30.18 24.28 -5.06
C ARG A 672 -31.01 24.15 -3.78
N LEU A 673 -31.54 25.27 -3.30
CA LEU A 673 -32.29 25.30 -2.05
C LEU A 673 -33.63 24.57 -2.14
N SER A 674 -34.14 24.30 -3.36
CA SER A 674 -35.30 23.43 -3.59
C SER A 674 -35.16 22.05 -2.94
N ALA A 675 -33.96 21.48 -2.95
CA ALA A 675 -33.69 20.14 -2.41
C ALA A 675 -33.71 20.09 -0.88
N VAL A 676 -33.41 21.18 -0.16
CA VAL A 676 -33.37 21.22 1.31
C VAL A 676 -34.65 21.81 1.92
N ARG A 677 -35.53 22.41 1.13
CA ARG A 677 -36.75 23.04 1.61
C ARG A 677 -37.65 22.09 2.40
N GLN A 678 -37.67 20.80 2.05
CA GLN A 678 -38.47 19.79 2.69
C GLN A 678 -37.76 19.06 3.84
N CYS A 679 -36.54 19.44 4.17
CA CYS A 679 -35.81 18.84 5.30
C CYS A 679 -36.43 19.25 6.65
N ASP A 680 -36.41 18.32 7.60
CA ASP A 680 -36.87 18.56 8.97
C ASP A 680 -36.05 19.65 9.68
N ARG A 681 -34.76 19.72 9.35
CA ARG A 681 -33.85 20.76 9.84
C ARG A 681 -32.90 21.20 8.75
N ILE A 682 -32.50 22.44 8.82
CA ILE A 682 -31.51 23.05 7.91
C ILE A 682 -30.45 23.75 8.77
N ILE A 683 -29.20 23.61 8.38
CA ILE A 683 -28.07 24.37 8.93
C ILE A 683 -27.40 25.18 7.84
N ALA A 684 -27.05 26.41 8.17
CA ALA A 684 -26.20 27.26 7.32
C ALA A 684 -24.76 27.20 7.84
N LEU A 685 -23.82 26.83 6.96
CA LEU A 685 -22.40 26.73 7.27
C LEU A 685 -21.64 27.88 6.62
N GLU A 686 -20.86 28.60 7.40
CA GLU A 686 -19.99 29.67 6.92
C GLU A 686 -18.64 29.61 7.60
N GLN A 687 -17.56 29.65 6.80
CA GLN A 687 -16.18 29.58 7.30
C GLN A 687 -15.92 28.44 8.33
N GLY A 688 -16.51 27.27 8.08
CA GLY A 688 -16.35 26.09 8.94
C GLY A 688 -17.17 26.08 10.20
N ARG A 689 -18.08 27.06 10.44
CA ARG A 689 -18.94 27.15 11.63
C ARG A 689 -20.41 27.11 11.23
N ILE A 690 -21.24 26.57 12.11
CA ILE A 690 -22.69 26.62 11.98
C ILE A 690 -23.15 28.02 12.45
N VAL A 691 -23.67 28.82 11.51
CA VAL A 691 -24.14 30.18 11.79
C VAL A 691 -25.64 30.24 12.05
N GLU A 692 -26.40 29.32 11.42
CA GLU A 692 -27.86 29.26 11.58
C GLU A 692 -28.34 27.81 11.62
N ARG A 693 -29.41 27.58 12.34
CA ARG A 693 -30.13 26.30 12.39
C ARG A 693 -31.61 26.49 12.61
N GLY A 694 -32.46 25.75 11.88
CA GLY A 694 -33.92 25.84 11.98
C GLY A 694 -34.62 25.09 10.86
N THR A 695 -35.91 25.23 10.77
CA THR A 695 -36.71 24.82 9.62
C THR A 695 -36.65 25.87 8.50
N HIS A 696 -37.11 25.54 7.31
CA HIS A 696 -37.18 26.47 6.17
C HIS A 696 -37.85 27.79 6.55
N ASP A 697 -39.05 27.71 7.16
CA ASP A 697 -39.85 28.89 7.48
C ASP A 697 -39.25 29.72 8.64
N GLU A 698 -38.60 29.05 9.61
CA GLU A 698 -37.91 29.74 10.71
C GLU A 698 -36.73 30.56 10.18
N LEU A 699 -35.91 29.96 9.31
CA LEU A 699 -34.73 30.60 8.74
C LEU A 699 -35.08 31.74 7.75
N LEU A 700 -36.17 31.60 7.03
CA LEU A 700 -36.65 32.72 6.17
C LEU A 700 -37.11 33.90 7.01
N ARG A 701 -37.86 33.66 8.09
CA ARG A 701 -38.31 34.70 9.03
C ARG A 701 -37.17 35.36 9.79
N ALA A 702 -36.12 34.62 10.09
CA ALA A 702 -34.91 35.17 10.72
C ALA A 702 -34.13 36.15 9.84
N GLY A 703 -34.35 36.10 8.52
CA GLY A 703 -33.76 37.03 7.58
C GLY A 703 -32.24 36.97 7.46
N GLY A 704 -31.62 35.88 7.93
CA GLY A 704 -30.16 35.75 7.98
C GLY A 704 -29.56 35.16 6.68
N ARG A 705 -28.45 34.45 6.86
CA ARG A 705 -27.65 33.91 5.73
C ARG A 705 -28.46 32.98 4.81
N TYR A 706 -29.29 32.11 5.40
CA TYR A 706 -30.15 31.23 4.64
C TYR A 706 -31.15 32.00 3.77
N ALA A 707 -31.80 33.01 4.34
CA ALA A 707 -32.74 33.87 3.63
C ALA A 707 -32.09 34.62 2.49
N ASP A 708 -30.84 35.09 2.69
CA ASP A 708 -30.07 35.76 1.64
C ASP A 708 -29.72 34.82 0.48
N LEU A 709 -29.30 33.61 0.78
CA LEU A 709 -29.05 32.59 -0.24
C LEU A 709 -30.33 32.23 -1.00
N TYR A 710 -31.47 32.12 -0.30
CA TYR A 710 -32.76 31.81 -0.89
C TYR A 710 -33.24 32.91 -1.84
N ARG A 711 -33.16 34.20 -1.42
CA ARG A 711 -33.52 35.34 -2.24
C ARG A 711 -32.68 35.43 -3.52
N ARG A 712 -31.38 35.20 -3.41
CA ARG A 712 -30.48 35.20 -4.56
C ARG A 712 -30.79 34.10 -5.58
N GLN A 713 -31.23 32.92 -5.12
CA GLN A 713 -31.58 31.81 -6.03
C GLN A 713 -32.97 31.93 -6.63
N THR A 714 -33.94 32.49 -5.92
CA THR A 714 -35.31 32.60 -6.39
C THR A 714 -35.57 33.91 -7.17
N GLY A 715 -34.58 34.80 -7.27
CA GLY A 715 -34.74 36.08 -7.96
C GLY A 715 -35.67 37.06 -7.25
N LEU A 716 -36.12 36.79 -6.03
CA LEU A 716 -36.95 37.67 -5.22
C LEU A 716 -36.07 38.82 -4.69
N SER A 717 -36.13 39.98 -5.30
CA SER A 717 -35.53 41.21 -4.80
C SER A 717 -36.13 41.58 -3.44
N ALA A 718 -35.35 42.24 -2.56
CA ALA A 718 -35.71 42.63 -1.19
C ALA A 718 -36.85 43.67 -1.08
N GLY A 719 -37.85 43.66 -1.97
CA GLY A 719 -38.89 44.65 -2.07
C GLY A 719 -40.35 44.13 -2.08
N ALA A 720 -40.58 42.84 -1.86
CA ALA A 720 -41.93 42.27 -1.82
C ALA A 720 -42.11 41.32 -0.65
N ALA A 721 -42.23 41.81 0.55
CA ALA A 721 -42.80 41.16 1.72
C ALA A 721 -43.45 42.24 2.62
#